data_9bc283c35a6d33e614261b3c1e644b69
#
_entry.id   9bc283c35a6d33e614261b3c1e644b69
#
_cell.length_a   1.000
_cell.length_b   1.000
_cell.length_c   1.000
_cell.angle_alpha   90.00
_cell.angle_beta   90.00
_cell.angle_gamma   90.00
#
_symmetry.space_group_name_H-M   'P 1'
#
loop_
_entity.id
_entity.type
_entity.pdbx_description
1 polymer ?
#
loop_
_entity_poly.entity_id
_entity_poly.type
_entity_poly.pdbx_seq_one_letter_code
_entity_poly.pdbx_strand_id
1 'polypeptide(L)'
;MKLSILTLATFTSLITMLVAEQGTDISALPSDDYFEVSTIIPSLNDPMQIAIDHKERIFIAERTGPVKLYDPAVGTPVTIHELPAHHRNRRIEPIYKYRGGSECGVLGIALDPDFESNNYIYFFYSPIEKDCNRLSRLTFKDNRLVDEVNILEVPTERHAGPHHAGSIHFGNNRELFIATGDNTNPHAADGYAPIDDSAGGLHRDAQRSAGNSNDLRGAILRIIINEDGSYAIPEGNLYAPGTDKTRPEIYIKGCRNPFRIFVDRKTGYLHWGEVGPDAREKNDRGPRGHDEYNIATKAGYFGWPYHVGVDYYNEYDYETGQSGASFAEGIVNDSPRNTGLKELPAVNPATIWYPYARSEKFPELGDGGRNAMAGPVIYQEGLEHNFPAYFDGKPMWYDWVRARIMMITLDENNRAVKLEPFLDSIKLKHPIDIKLGNQGDLYILDYGSAWHGNTDSCLIKVRYGGENRRPVVRMAADKSVGGVPLTVNFSSKGTVDKDGDPITYHWDFGDGSSSDEAHPVHNYSTPGIYNASLTVTDSHGKENRDSLKIIAGNERPTLSLKLTGDDPYFDWDSDIRYEVSGEDKEDGTLTTADIEVVAEYRPDRSVPPGKINTDAGSTADPRLEGMNLLLPGVKLIEKNHCFACHLAQSKSVGPSYMEVALRYKDTAENRSYLLEKIKKGGNGAFGHIPMPAQAHISDQHISEMITAILDMTGDPANISR
;
A
#
# COMPACT_ATOMS: atom_id res chain seq x y z
N MET A 1 -80.08 -48.61 -17.17
CA MET A 1 -79.20 -48.95 -18.23
C MET A 1 -78.42 -47.72 -18.64
N LYS A 2 -77.27 -47.56 -18.13
CA LYS A 2 -76.23 -46.56 -18.61
C LYS A 2 -74.92 -47.19 -18.51
N LEU A 3 -74.24 -47.36 -19.62
CA LEU A 3 -72.91 -47.84 -19.81
C LEU A 3 -71.94 -46.75 -19.38
N SER A 4 -71.01 -47.03 -18.48
CA SER A 4 -69.91 -46.12 -18.14
C SER A 4 -68.65 -46.70 -18.68
N ILE A 5 -67.96 -45.98 -19.57
CA ILE A 5 -66.66 -46.28 -20.14
C ILE A 5 -65.60 -45.69 -19.16
N LEU A 6 -64.73 -46.56 -18.69
CA LEU A 6 -63.59 -46.20 -17.87
C LEU A 6 -62.45 -45.88 -18.79
N THR A 7 -62.05 -44.65 -18.83
CA THR A 7 -60.84 -44.21 -19.56
C THR A 7 -59.65 -44.22 -18.62
N LEU A 8 -58.65 -45.02 -18.88
CA LEU A 8 -57.42 -45.14 -18.18
C LEU A 8 -56.46 -44.00 -18.66
N ALA A 9 -56.24 -42.97 -17.83
CA ALA A 9 -55.26 -41.93 -18.11
C ALA A 9 -53.90 -42.33 -17.51
N THR A 10 -52.95 -42.62 -18.37
CA THR A 10 -51.56 -42.78 -18.03
C THR A 10 -50.92 -41.43 -17.73
N PHE A 11 -50.59 -41.19 -16.47
CA PHE A 11 -49.79 -40.04 -16.04
C PHE A 11 -48.32 -40.32 -16.33
N THR A 12 -47.78 -39.73 -17.39
CA THR A 12 -46.33 -39.60 -17.58
C THR A 12 -45.90 -38.36 -16.80
N SER A 13 -45.28 -38.56 -15.64
CA SER A 13 -44.64 -37.46 -14.90
C SER A 13 -43.34 -37.04 -15.61
N LEU A 14 -43.42 -35.96 -16.32
CA LEU A 14 -42.28 -35.21 -16.81
C LEU A 14 -41.66 -34.49 -15.60
N ILE A 15 -40.59 -35.03 -15.02
CA ILE A 15 -39.75 -34.30 -14.06
C ILE A 15 -38.95 -33.31 -14.89
N THR A 16 -39.43 -32.09 -15.00
CA THR A 16 -38.61 -30.96 -15.43
C THR A 16 -37.73 -30.62 -14.26
N MET A 17 -36.47 -31.00 -14.31
CA MET A 17 -35.45 -30.37 -13.46
C MET A 17 -35.40 -28.89 -13.82
N LEU A 18 -36.00 -28.04 -12.99
CA LEU A 18 -35.62 -26.64 -12.95
C LEU A 18 -34.17 -26.63 -12.44
N VAL A 19 -33.22 -26.50 -13.35
CA VAL A 19 -31.95 -25.91 -13.03
C VAL A 19 -32.27 -24.45 -12.70
N ALA A 20 -32.29 -24.11 -11.44
CA ALA A 20 -32.34 -22.73 -11.03
C ALA A 20 -31.03 -22.14 -11.55
N GLU A 21 -31.09 -21.40 -12.67
CA GLU A 21 -30.09 -20.36 -12.93
C GLU A 21 -30.08 -19.48 -11.67
N GLN A 22 -29.05 -19.64 -10.85
CA GLN A 22 -28.70 -18.63 -9.87
C GLN A 22 -28.21 -17.44 -10.69
N GLY A 23 -29.15 -16.62 -11.15
CA GLY A 23 -28.83 -15.30 -11.66
C GLY A 23 -27.99 -14.62 -10.61
N THR A 24 -26.76 -14.27 -10.96
CA THR A 24 -25.90 -13.44 -10.12
C THR A 24 -26.70 -12.22 -9.71
N ASP A 25 -26.83 -11.98 -8.41
CA ASP A 25 -27.46 -10.77 -7.90
C ASP A 25 -26.62 -9.58 -8.34
N ILE A 26 -26.99 -8.98 -9.48
CA ILE A 26 -26.29 -7.84 -10.08
C ILE A 26 -26.25 -6.60 -9.19
N SER A 27 -26.97 -6.61 -8.07
CA SER A 27 -26.98 -5.56 -7.05
C SER A 27 -25.91 -5.74 -5.98
N ALA A 28 -25.26 -6.92 -5.90
CA ALA A 28 -24.23 -7.22 -4.92
C ALA A 28 -22.82 -7.10 -5.50
N LEU A 29 -21.85 -6.74 -4.65
CA LEU A 29 -20.43 -6.76 -5.01
C LEU A 29 -20.00 -8.20 -5.34
N PRO A 30 -19.50 -8.46 -6.56
CA PRO A 30 -18.97 -9.78 -6.88
C PRO A 30 -17.81 -10.18 -5.98
N SER A 31 -17.72 -11.47 -5.68
CA SER A 31 -16.58 -12.03 -4.94
C SER A 31 -15.28 -11.86 -5.74
N ASP A 32 -14.15 -11.70 -5.04
CA ASP A 32 -12.82 -11.47 -5.65
C ASP A 32 -12.40 -12.56 -6.62
N ASP A 33 -12.91 -13.78 -6.48
CA ASP A 33 -12.59 -14.92 -7.33
C ASP A 33 -13.18 -14.84 -8.75
N TYR A 34 -14.04 -13.85 -9.03
CA TYR A 34 -14.45 -13.51 -10.40
C TYR A 34 -13.44 -12.64 -11.14
N PHE A 35 -12.38 -12.17 -10.45
CA PHE A 35 -11.37 -11.30 -11.01
C PHE A 35 -10.05 -12.04 -11.26
N GLU A 36 -9.53 -11.90 -12.46
CA GLU A 36 -8.20 -12.38 -12.83
C GLU A 36 -7.17 -11.32 -12.48
N VAL A 37 -6.25 -11.68 -11.59
CA VAL A 37 -5.21 -10.78 -11.09
C VAL A 37 -3.85 -11.25 -11.59
N SER A 38 -3.11 -10.36 -12.24
CA SER A 38 -1.77 -10.66 -12.75
C SER A 38 -0.81 -9.50 -12.49
N THR A 39 0.39 -9.81 -12.01
CA THR A 39 1.48 -8.84 -11.93
C THR A 39 2.17 -8.76 -13.30
N ILE A 40 1.90 -7.68 -14.04
CA ILE A 40 2.43 -7.50 -15.40
C ILE A 40 3.82 -6.85 -15.43
N ILE A 41 4.17 -6.09 -14.38
CA ILE A 41 5.52 -5.56 -14.16
C ILE A 41 5.90 -5.87 -12.71
N PRO A 42 6.84 -6.79 -12.46
CA PRO A 42 7.14 -7.25 -11.11
C PRO A 42 8.11 -6.35 -10.33
N SER A 43 8.78 -5.40 -11.00
CA SER A 43 9.74 -4.50 -10.34
C SER A 43 9.78 -3.13 -11.00
N LEU A 44 9.56 -2.08 -10.18
CA LEU A 44 9.67 -0.66 -10.48
C LEU A 44 10.41 0.05 -9.34
N ASN A 45 10.85 1.30 -9.57
CA ASN A 45 11.54 2.11 -8.55
C ASN A 45 10.71 3.33 -8.16
N ASP A 46 10.10 3.32 -6.98
CA ASP A 46 9.30 4.45 -6.47
C ASP A 46 8.34 5.02 -7.53
N PRO A 47 7.49 4.21 -8.19
CA PRO A 47 6.58 4.71 -9.21
C PRO A 47 5.49 5.58 -8.58
N MET A 48 5.09 6.66 -9.27
CA MET A 48 4.15 7.63 -8.70
C MET A 48 2.79 7.61 -9.37
N GLN A 49 2.74 7.69 -10.68
CA GLN A 49 1.49 7.73 -11.43
C GLN A 49 1.67 7.08 -12.80
N ILE A 50 0.58 6.53 -13.34
CA ILE A 50 0.54 5.96 -14.69
C ILE A 50 -0.44 6.71 -15.60
N ALA A 51 -0.18 6.64 -16.90
CA ALA A 51 -1.09 7.07 -17.95
C ALA A 51 -1.15 6.00 -19.03
N ILE A 52 -2.35 5.72 -19.56
CA ILE A 52 -2.62 4.61 -20.46
C ILE A 52 -3.14 5.18 -21.78
N ASP A 53 -2.52 4.81 -22.90
CA ASP A 53 -2.98 5.24 -24.22
C ASP A 53 -4.00 4.24 -24.83
N HIS A 54 -4.57 4.64 -25.98
CA HIS A 54 -5.58 3.85 -26.70
C HIS A 54 -5.09 2.47 -27.19
N LYS A 55 -3.77 2.22 -27.17
CA LYS A 55 -3.14 0.92 -27.49
C LYS A 55 -2.81 0.10 -26.24
N GLU A 56 -3.34 0.47 -25.09
CA GLU A 56 -3.01 -0.13 -23.79
C GLU A 56 -1.52 -0.04 -23.42
N ARG A 57 -0.75 0.87 -24.06
CA ARG A 57 0.61 1.15 -23.62
C ARG A 57 0.56 2.01 -22.37
N ILE A 58 1.41 1.70 -21.40
CA ILE A 58 1.40 2.33 -20.07
C ILE A 58 2.66 3.15 -19.89
N PHE A 59 2.49 4.45 -19.72
CA PHE A 59 3.55 5.37 -19.35
C PHE A 59 3.60 5.46 -17.83
N ILE A 60 4.79 5.29 -17.25
CA ILE A 60 5.00 5.19 -15.81
C ILE A 60 5.99 6.28 -15.41
N ALA A 61 5.58 7.17 -14.52
CA ALA A 61 6.45 8.17 -13.92
C ALA A 61 7.06 7.62 -12.62
N GLU A 62 8.38 7.46 -12.57
CA GLU A 62 9.10 7.13 -11.35
C GLU A 62 9.56 8.41 -10.64
N ARG A 63 9.40 8.48 -9.32
CA ARG A 63 9.63 9.67 -8.50
C ARG A 63 11.03 10.29 -8.70
N THR A 64 12.03 9.46 -8.97
CA THR A 64 13.44 9.87 -9.09
C THR A 64 13.82 10.48 -10.44
N GLY A 65 12.92 10.48 -11.44
CA GLY A 65 13.14 11.07 -12.76
C GLY A 65 12.79 10.19 -13.95
N PRO A 66 13.07 8.87 -13.94
CA PRO A 66 12.79 8.01 -15.06
C PRO A 66 11.32 7.99 -15.44
N VAL A 67 11.07 8.06 -16.76
CA VAL A 67 9.77 7.79 -17.37
C VAL A 67 9.90 6.51 -18.16
N LYS A 68 9.08 5.52 -17.83
CA LYS A 68 9.07 4.21 -18.47
C LYS A 68 7.85 4.04 -19.37
N LEU A 69 8.03 3.28 -20.43
CA LEU A 69 6.97 2.82 -21.32
C LEU A 69 6.88 1.29 -21.23
N TYR A 70 5.72 0.79 -20.86
CA TYR A 70 5.36 -0.61 -21.00
C TYR A 70 4.44 -0.77 -22.21
N ASP A 71 4.84 -1.63 -23.15
CA ASP A 71 4.04 -2.04 -24.30
C ASP A 71 3.64 -3.50 -24.08
N PRO A 72 2.33 -3.84 -24.03
CA PRO A 72 1.87 -5.22 -23.84
C PRO A 72 2.42 -6.18 -24.91
N ALA A 73 2.69 -5.70 -26.14
CA ALA A 73 3.27 -6.51 -27.21
C ALA A 73 4.74 -6.88 -26.96
N VAL A 74 5.45 -6.13 -26.13
CA VAL A 74 6.87 -6.36 -25.76
C VAL A 74 6.99 -7.05 -24.40
N GLY A 75 6.11 -6.74 -23.45
CA GLY A 75 6.03 -7.37 -22.14
C GLY A 75 7.05 -6.90 -21.10
N THR A 76 7.97 -5.99 -21.47
CA THR A 76 8.96 -5.42 -20.53
C THR A 76 8.99 -3.90 -20.63
N PRO A 77 9.03 -3.16 -19.49
CA PRO A 77 9.10 -1.71 -19.51
C PRO A 77 10.50 -1.23 -19.92
N VAL A 78 10.55 -0.18 -20.73
CA VAL A 78 11.78 0.49 -21.15
C VAL A 78 11.79 1.95 -20.69
N THR A 79 12.92 2.47 -20.24
CA THR A 79 13.07 3.90 -19.93
C THR A 79 13.15 4.69 -21.23
N ILE A 80 12.21 5.63 -21.43
CA ILE A 80 12.10 6.47 -22.63
C ILE A 80 12.59 7.89 -22.40
N HIS A 81 12.72 8.33 -21.13
CA HIS A 81 13.18 9.65 -20.74
C HIS A 81 13.63 9.69 -19.30
N GLU A 82 14.39 10.70 -18.93
CA GLU A 82 14.74 11.01 -17.55
C GLU A 82 14.54 12.51 -17.29
N LEU A 83 13.51 12.83 -16.53
CA LEU A 83 13.22 14.20 -16.11
C LEU A 83 14.26 14.66 -15.08
N PRO A 84 14.73 15.92 -15.15
CA PRO A 84 15.68 16.47 -14.20
C PRO A 84 15.00 16.80 -12.87
N ALA A 85 14.43 15.77 -12.21
CA ALA A 85 13.66 15.93 -10.98
C ALA A 85 14.54 15.93 -9.74
N HIS A 86 14.24 16.86 -8.82
CA HIS A 86 14.81 16.86 -7.48
C HIS A 86 14.10 15.82 -6.61
N HIS A 87 14.87 14.95 -5.97
CA HIS A 87 14.33 13.96 -5.04
C HIS A 87 15.28 13.75 -3.85
N ARG A 88 14.79 13.18 -2.76
CA ARG A 88 15.51 13.05 -1.48
C ARG A 88 16.90 12.40 -1.57
N ASN A 89 17.09 11.47 -2.49
CA ASN A 89 18.34 10.70 -2.61
C ASN A 89 19.46 11.45 -3.35
N ARG A 90 19.15 12.58 -3.97
CA ARG A 90 20.16 13.41 -4.63
C ARG A 90 20.83 14.31 -3.61
N ARG A 91 22.09 13.99 -3.28
CA ARG A 91 22.98 14.87 -2.51
C ARG A 91 23.30 16.10 -3.38
N ILE A 92 22.53 17.16 -3.24
CA ILE A 92 22.86 18.46 -3.76
C ILE A 92 23.24 19.32 -2.57
N GLU A 93 24.56 19.57 -2.43
CA GLU A 93 25.27 20.55 -1.60
C GLU A 93 24.90 20.69 -0.08
N PRO A 94 25.87 21.06 0.77
CA PRO A 94 25.70 21.12 2.23
C PRO A 94 24.79 22.24 2.74
N ILE A 95 24.11 22.99 1.86
CA ILE A 95 23.33 24.17 2.19
C ILE A 95 21.99 23.82 2.87
N TYR A 96 21.42 22.66 2.57
CA TYR A 96 20.14 22.26 3.14
C TYR A 96 20.30 21.33 4.33
N LYS A 97 20.38 21.90 5.53
CA LYS A 97 20.47 21.18 6.82
C LYS A 97 19.25 20.34 7.17
N TYR A 98 18.13 20.46 6.47
CA TYR A 98 16.91 19.71 6.75
C TYR A 98 16.84 18.43 5.92
N ARG A 99 17.07 17.31 6.58
CA ARG A 99 16.79 15.95 6.09
C ARG A 99 15.31 15.58 6.30
N GLY A 100 14.40 16.51 6.10
CA GLY A 100 12.96 16.23 6.08
C GLY A 100 12.64 15.32 4.89
N GLY A 101 11.81 14.31 5.08
CA GLY A 101 11.33 13.45 4.00
C GLY A 101 10.57 14.30 3.01
N SER A 102 11.18 14.57 1.86
CA SER A 102 10.56 15.34 0.81
C SER A 102 9.72 14.42 -0.08
N GLU A 103 8.49 14.82 -0.35
CA GLU A 103 7.66 14.22 -1.39
C GLU A 103 8.07 14.68 -2.79
N CYS A 104 9.12 15.49 -2.92
CA CYS A 104 9.64 16.00 -4.20
C CYS A 104 9.97 14.87 -5.17
N GLY A 105 9.91 15.17 -6.45
CA GLY A 105 10.23 14.25 -7.53
C GLY A 105 9.35 14.46 -8.73
N VAL A 106 9.20 13.44 -9.57
CA VAL A 106 8.13 13.37 -10.55
C VAL A 106 6.87 12.92 -9.82
N LEU A 107 5.81 13.73 -9.83
CA LEU A 107 4.63 13.58 -9.00
C LEU A 107 3.41 13.14 -9.79
N GLY A 108 3.29 13.60 -11.04
CA GLY A 108 2.13 13.35 -11.88
C GLY A 108 2.48 13.19 -13.35
N ILE A 109 1.66 12.41 -14.06
CA ILE A 109 1.69 12.21 -15.50
C ILE A 109 0.27 12.16 -16.06
N ALA A 110 0.03 12.79 -17.21
CA ALA A 110 -1.22 12.64 -17.96
C ALA A 110 -0.95 12.73 -19.48
N LEU A 111 -1.69 11.94 -20.25
CA LEU A 111 -1.71 12.07 -21.71
C LEU A 111 -2.70 13.17 -22.11
N ASP A 112 -2.38 13.91 -23.19
CA ASP A 112 -3.32 14.84 -23.79
C ASP A 112 -4.58 14.09 -24.24
N PRO A 113 -5.79 14.66 -24.11
CA PRO A 113 -7.01 14.04 -24.65
C PRO A 113 -6.91 13.69 -26.15
N ASP A 114 -6.12 14.43 -26.93
CA ASP A 114 -5.85 14.17 -28.35
C ASP A 114 -4.47 13.51 -28.58
N PHE A 115 -3.97 12.73 -27.62
CA PHE A 115 -2.64 12.12 -27.66
C PHE A 115 -2.36 11.33 -28.96
N GLU A 116 -3.37 10.69 -29.52
CA GLU A 116 -3.24 9.97 -30.80
C GLU A 116 -2.79 10.84 -31.96
N SER A 117 -3.15 12.13 -31.94
CA SER A 117 -2.83 13.08 -33.01
C SER A 117 -1.64 13.96 -32.69
N ASN A 118 -1.49 14.40 -31.42
CA ASN A 118 -0.47 15.38 -31.04
C ASN A 118 0.71 14.78 -30.29
N ASN A 119 0.57 13.59 -29.74
CA ASN A 119 1.57 12.88 -28.92
C ASN A 119 2.05 13.67 -27.69
N TYR A 120 1.24 14.54 -27.11
CA TYR A 120 1.60 15.33 -25.96
C TYR A 120 1.40 14.57 -24.66
N ILE A 121 2.42 14.64 -23.77
CA ILE A 121 2.39 14.09 -22.42
C ILE A 121 2.76 15.20 -21.44
N TYR A 122 2.00 15.30 -20.36
CA TYR A 122 2.20 16.29 -19.31
C TYR A 122 2.79 15.64 -18.07
N PHE A 123 3.73 16.37 -17.46
CA PHE A 123 4.35 15.97 -16.20
C PHE A 123 4.28 17.11 -15.20
N PHE A 124 3.94 16.75 -13.95
CA PHE A 124 4.08 17.68 -12.83
C PHE A 124 5.20 17.17 -11.93
N TYR A 125 6.26 17.96 -11.79
CA TYR A 125 7.47 17.50 -11.10
C TYR A 125 8.22 18.66 -10.44
N SER A 126 9.13 18.34 -9.51
CA SER A 126 10.02 19.30 -8.83
C SER A 126 11.34 19.39 -9.60
N PRO A 127 11.61 20.42 -10.41
CA PRO A 127 12.84 20.53 -11.19
C PRO A 127 14.05 20.79 -10.28
N ILE A 128 15.25 20.34 -10.68
CA ILE A 128 16.48 20.46 -9.86
C ILE A 128 16.87 21.93 -9.66
N GLU A 129 16.76 22.72 -10.70
CA GLU A 129 17.32 24.08 -10.79
C GLU A 129 16.49 25.16 -10.08
N LYS A 130 15.23 24.84 -9.67
CA LYS A 130 14.32 25.83 -9.08
C LYS A 130 13.45 25.26 -7.98
N ASP A 131 13.24 26.04 -6.92
CA ASP A 131 12.32 25.68 -5.82
C ASP A 131 10.87 25.91 -6.23
N CYS A 132 10.33 24.99 -7.02
CA CYS A 132 8.94 24.96 -7.45
C CYS A 132 8.52 23.53 -7.78
N ASN A 133 7.21 23.31 -7.94
CA ASN A 133 6.68 22.24 -8.75
C ASN A 133 6.27 22.80 -10.10
N ARG A 134 6.63 22.12 -11.18
CA ARG A 134 6.46 22.58 -12.56
C ARG A 134 5.55 21.63 -13.33
N LEU A 135 4.61 22.21 -14.07
CA LEU A 135 3.89 21.53 -15.13
C LEU A 135 4.62 21.75 -16.46
N SER A 136 5.08 20.67 -17.04
CA SER A 136 5.68 20.68 -18.40
C SER A 136 4.92 19.76 -19.33
N ARG A 137 4.89 20.13 -20.61
CA ARG A 137 4.44 19.30 -21.72
C ARG A 137 5.66 18.83 -22.52
N LEU A 138 5.74 17.52 -22.81
CA LEU A 138 6.73 16.94 -23.71
C LEU A 138 6.01 16.23 -24.86
N THR A 139 6.71 16.07 -26.00
CA THR A 139 6.20 15.35 -27.17
C THR A 139 6.79 13.95 -27.22
N PHE A 140 5.93 12.93 -27.30
CA PHE A 140 6.36 11.53 -27.47
C PHE A 140 6.64 11.26 -28.95
N LYS A 141 7.91 10.98 -29.30
CA LYS A 141 8.37 10.72 -30.66
C LYS A 141 9.46 9.65 -30.65
N ASP A 142 9.35 8.65 -31.52
CA ASP A 142 10.36 7.60 -31.71
C ASP A 142 10.77 6.92 -30.37
N ASN A 143 9.81 6.60 -29.52
CA ASN A 143 9.97 6.05 -28.17
C ASN A 143 10.84 6.94 -27.25
N ARG A 144 10.79 8.24 -27.41
CA ARG A 144 11.46 9.24 -26.56
C ARG A 144 10.54 10.41 -26.27
N LEU A 145 10.85 11.14 -25.21
CA LEU A 145 10.21 12.42 -24.91
C LEU A 145 11.16 13.54 -25.29
N VAL A 146 10.65 14.50 -26.07
CA VAL A 146 11.40 15.63 -26.61
C VAL A 146 10.58 16.92 -26.49
N ASP A 147 11.16 18.06 -26.82
CA ASP A 147 10.50 19.37 -26.96
C ASP A 147 9.72 19.78 -25.71
N GLU A 148 10.42 19.84 -24.55
CA GLU A 148 9.81 20.26 -23.29
C GLU A 148 9.36 21.72 -23.33
N VAL A 149 8.10 21.97 -22.96
CA VAL A 149 7.49 23.30 -22.82
C VAL A 149 7.00 23.49 -21.40
N ASN A 150 7.54 24.48 -20.68
CA ASN A 150 7.07 24.87 -19.34
C ASN A 150 5.75 25.62 -19.44
N ILE A 151 4.74 25.19 -18.69
CA ILE A 151 3.39 25.74 -18.72
C ILE A 151 3.09 26.55 -17.46
N LEU A 152 3.30 25.95 -16.30
CA LEU A 152 2.96 26.56 -15.01
C LEU A 152 4.00 26.17 -13.95
N GLU A 153 4.34 27.10 -13.07
CA GLU A 153 5.18 26.84 -11.91
C GLU A 153 4.45 27.25 -10.61
N VAL A 154 4.46 26.36 -9.65
CA VAL A 154 3.96 26.59 -8.28
C VAL A 154 5.16 26.68 -7.35
N PRO A 155 5.48 27.86 -6.82
CA PRO A 155 6.61 28.02 -5.90
C PRO A 155 6.47 27.12 -4.68
N THR A 156 7.55 26.46 -4.29
CA THR A 156 7.62 25.61 -3.10
C THR A 156 8.87 25.92 -2.28
N GLU A 157 8.86 25.51 -1.03
CA GLU A 157 10.02 25.62 -0.14
C GLU A 157 10.50 24.21 0.20
N ARG A 158 11.50 23.69 -0.52
CA ARG A 158 11.98 22.31 -0.37
C ARG A 158 12.48 21.97 1.01
N HIS A 159 12.92 22.96 1.77
CA HIS A 159 13.39 22.81 3.15
C HIS A 159 12.27 22.90 4.19
N ALA A 160 11.07 23.34 3.79
CA ALA A 160 9.96 23.53 4.70
C ALA A 160 9.24 22.22 5.04
N GLY A 161 9.24 21.24 4.15
CA GLY A 161 8.63 19.95 4.42
C GLY A 161 7.94 19.30 3.23
N PRO A 162 7.18 18.24 3.49
CA PRO A 162 6.39 17.50 2.51
C PRO A 162 5.17 18.32 2.03
N HIS A 163 4.15 17.62 1.58
CA HIS A 163 2.90 18.11 1.02
C HIS A 163 3.11 18.80 -0.33
N HIS A 164 3.58 18.01 -1.27
CA HIS A 164 3.70 18.42 -2.67
C HIS A 164 2.50 17.99 -3.53
N ALA A 165 1.74 16.96 -3.12
CA ALA A 165 0.65 16.35 -3.90
C ALA A 165 1.12 15.98 -5.32
N GLY A 166 0.55 16.56 -6.35
CA GLY A 166 1.10 16.53 -7.70
C GLY A 166 0.39 15.63 -8.69
N SER A 167 -0.69 14.97 -8.33
CA SER A 167 -1.55 14.25 -9.26
C SER A 167 -2.14 15.20 -10.29
N ILE A 168 -2.14 14.80 -11.56
CA ILE A 168 -2.76 15.55 -12.64
C ILE A 168 -3.76 14.69 -13.41
N HIS A 169 -4.88 15.28 -13.83
CA HIS A 169 -5.94 14.57 -14.54
C HIS A 169 -6.71 15.49 -15.48
N PHE A 170 -6.95 15.05 -16.72
CA PHE A 170 -7.80 15.78 -17.64
C PHE A 170 -9.29 15.58 -17.34
N GLY A 171 -10.04 16.66 -17.42
CA GLY A 171 -11.50 16.66 -17.43
C GLY A 171 -12.09 16.50 -18.83
N ASN A 172 -13.41 16.56 -18.90
CA ASN A 172 -14.18 16.23 -20.13
C ASN A 172 -14.04 17.27 -21.25
N ASN A 173 -13.76 18.54 -20.90
CA ASN A 173 -13.67 19.65 -21.87
C ASN A 173 -12.20 20.11 -22.02
N ARG A 174 -11.25 19.20 -21.92
CA ARG A 174 -9.79 19.43 -22.01
C ARG A 174 -9.20 20.26 -20.87
N GLU A 175 -9.94 20.49 -19.79
CA GLU A 175 -9.37 21.12 -18.61
C GLU A 175 -8.37 20.16 -17.94
N LEU A 176 -7.19 20.65 -17.60
CA LEU A 176 -6.25 19.93 -16.77
C LEU A 176 -6.41 20.36 -15.32
N PHE A 177 -6.71 19.39 -14.46
CA PHE A 177 -6.72 19.54 -13.02
C PHE A 177 -5.34 19.17 -12.46
N ILE A 178 -4.82 19.98 -11.53
CA ILE A 178 -3.47 19.85 -10.97
C ILE A 178 -3.57 19.99 -9.46
N ALA A 179 -3.28 18.92 -8.72
CA ALA A 179 -3.27 18.94 -7.27
C ALA A 179 -1.98 19.53 -6.72
N THR A 180 -2.09 20.41 -5.72
CA THR A 180 -0.94 21.05 -5.06
C THR A 180 -1.11 20.99 -3.54
N GLY A 181 -0.10 20.55 -2.83
CA GLY A 181 -0.10 20.51 -1.36
C GLY A 181 0.18 21.87 -0.73
N ASP A 182 -0.05 22.01 0.56
CA ASP A 182 0.12 23.26 1.29
C ASP A 182 1.58 23.64 1.58
N ASN A 183 2.50 22.66 1.40
CA ASN A 183 3.94 22.82 1.61
C ASN A 183 4.30 23.33 3.01
N THR A 184 3.60 22.85 4.05
CA THR A 184 3.88 23.13 5.46
C THR A 184 4.60 21.97 6.15
N ASN A 185 5.19 22.22 7.31
CA ASN A 185 5.80 21.19 8.13
C ASN A 185 4.77 20.54 9.05
N PRO A 186 4.37 19.27 8.83
CA PRO A 186 3.33 18.60 9.61
C PRO A 186 3.74 18.32 11.06
N HIS A 187 5.03 18.21 11.34
CA HIS A 187 5.54 17.84 12.66
C HIS A 187 5.62 19.02 13.65
N ALA A 188 5.36 20.24 13.19
CA ALA A 188 5.62 21.43 13.97
C ALA A 188 4.39 21.96 14.73
N ALA A 189 3.21 21.33 14.57
CA ALA A 189 1.95 21.74 15.19
C ALA A 189 1.30 20.61 16.03
N ASP A 190 2.10 19.66 16.53
CA ASP A 190 1.66 18.49 17.29
C ASP A 190 0.55 17.68 16.59
N GLY A 191 0.53 17.74 15.25
CA GLY A 191 -0.47 17.09 14.41
C GLY A 191 -1.80 17.83 14.26
N TYR A 192 -1.97 19.04 14.83
CA TYR A 192 -3.12 19.92 14.61
C TYR A 192 -2.89 20.86 13.42
N ALA A 193 -3.81 21.79 13.21
CA ALA A 193 -3.66 22.80 12.16
C ALA A 193 -2.41 23.67 12.39
N PRO A 194 -1.51 23.80 11.40
CA PRO A 194 -0.35 24.67 11.48
C PRO A 194 -0.79 26.10 11.11
N ILE A 195 -1.12 26.90 12.10
CA ILE A 195 -1.57 28.28 11.97
C ILE A 195 -0.67 29.27 12.76
N ASP A 196 0.63 28.95 12.83
CA ASP A 196 1.62 29.75 13.56
C ASP A 196 1.97 31.02 12.78
N ASP A 197 1.32 32.12 13.14
CA ASP A 197 1.51 33.44 12.55
C ASP A 197 2.65 34.27 13.20
N SER A 198 3.31 33.71 14.23
CA SER A 198 4.48 34.32 14.86
C SER A 198 5.64 34.54 13.87
N ALA A 199 6.59 35.44 14.23
CA ALA A 199 7.74 35.75 13.36
C ALA A 199 8.57 34.52 12.95
N GLY A 200 8.65 33.50 13.81
CA GLY A 200 9.34 32.22 13.56
C GLY A 200 8.50 31.15 12.89
N GLY A 201 7.21 31.39 12.66
CA GLY A 201 6.23 30.38 12.23
C GLY A 201 6.14 30.11 10.73
N LEU A 202 6.99 30.69 9.88
CA LEU A 202 6.88 30.64 8.42
C LEU A 202 6.54 29.25 7.85
N HIS A 203 7.21 28.20 8.30
CA HIS A 203 7.00 26.82 7.78
C HIS A 203 5.90 26.06 8.53
N ARG A 204 5.24 26.70 9.50
CA ARG A 204 4.15 26.15 10.33
C ARG A 204 2.87 26.95 10.18
N ASP A 205 2.75 27.73 9.09
CA ASP A 205 1.60 28.58 8.81
C ASP A 205 0.99 28.22 7.45
N ALA A 206 -0.01 27.33 7.47
CA ALA A 206 -0.78 26.98 6.27
C ALA A 206 -1.77 28.09 5.85
N GLN A 207 -1.97 29.12 6.69
CA GLN A 207 -2.78 30.28 6.34
C GLN A 207 -2.14 31.08 5.19
N ARG A 208 -0.79 31.05 5.07
CA ARG A 208 -0.05 31.70 3.97
C ARG A 208 -0.15 30.96 2.63
N SER A 209 -0.56 29.68 2.63
CA SER A 209 -0.69 28.82 1.46
C SER A 209 -2.13 28.34 1.27
N ALA A 210 -2.56 27.27 1.94
CA ALA A 210 -3.90 26.69 1.78
C ALA A 210 -5.03 27.65 2.17
N GLY A 211 -4.81 28.50 3.17
CA GLY A 211 -5.75 29.57 3.55
C GLY A 211 -5.65 30.86 2.73
N ASN A 212 -4.78 30.93 1.71
CA ASN A 212 -4.49 32.15 0.99
C ASN A 212 -4.99 32.07 -0.48
N SER A 213 -6.01 32.85 -0.80
CA SER A 213 -6.61 32.89 -2.14
C SER A 213 -5.66 33.36 -3.26
N ASN A 214 -4.53 33.97 -2.90
CA ASN A 214 -3.50 34.45 -3.84
C ASN A 214 -2.28 33.52 -3.94
N ASP A 215 -2.38 32.30 -3.40
CA ASP A 215 -1.33 31.28 -3.47
C ASP A 215 -1.85 30.01 -4.15
N LEU A 216 -1.05 29.40 -5.02
CA LEU A 216 -1.43 28.20 -5.78
C LEU A 216 -1.25 26.90 -4.97
N ARG A 217 -0.59 26.95 -3.81
CA ARG A 217 -0.41 25.79 -2.91
C ARG A 217 -1.67 25.50 -2.11
N GLY A 218 -1.82 24.25 -1.66
CA GLY A 218 -3.01 23.83 -0.91
C GLY A 218 -4.30 23.98 -1.69
N ALA A 219 -4.26 23.54 -2.96
CA ALA A 219 -5.32 23.77 -3.94
C ALA A 219 -5.39 22.64 -4.97
N ILE A 220 -6.50 22.58 -5.70
CA ILE A 220 -6.55 21.88 -6.99
C ILE A 220 -6.83 22.95 -8.04
N LEU A 221 -5.87 23.13 -8.96
CA LEU A 221 -5.93 24.10 -10.03
C LEU A 221 -6.66 23.51 -11.24
N ARG A 222 -7.27 24.37 -12.07
CA ARG A 222 -7.92 23.97 -13.32
C ARG A 222 -7.62 24.99 -14.42
N ILE A 223 -6.98 24.51 -15.49
CA ILE A 223 -6.57 25.32 -16.65
C ILE A 223 -6.87 24.59 -17.95
N ILE A 224 -6.92 25.32 -19.06
CA ILE A 224 -6.96 24.76 -20.43
C ILE A 224 -5.65 25.13 -21.11
N ILE A 225 -4.92 24.12 -21.62
CA ILE A 225 -3.61 24.33 -22.25
C ILE A 225 -3.80 24.55 -23.76
N ASN A 226 -3.22 25.62 -24.27
CA ASN A 226 -3.20 25.96 -25.71
C ASN A 226 -2.07 25.21 -26.43
N GLU A 227 -2.15 25.16 -27.74
CA GLU A 227 -1.14 24.50 -28.59
C GLU A 227 0.27 25.09 -28.44
N ASP A 228 0.38 26.40 -28.21
CA ASP A 228 1.65 27.10 -28.00
C ASP A 228 2.27 26.90 -26.61
N GLY A 229 1.59 26.18 -25.73
CA GLY A 229 2.02 25.94 -24.34
C GLY A 229 1.58 27.01 -23.35
N SER A 230 0.92 28.08 -23.80
CA SER A 230 0.20 28.97 -22.88
C SER A 230 -1.06 28.29 -22.33
N TYR A 231 -1.70 28.91 -21.33
CA TYR A 231 -2.96 28.38 -20.82
C TYR A 231 -4.02 29.47 -20.67
N ALA A 232 -5.27 29.04 -20.70
CA ALA A 232 -6.44 29.85 -20.44
C ALA A 232 -7.12 29.39 -19.15
N ILE A 233 -7.87 30.30 -18.53
CA ILE A 233 -8.69 30.00 -17.37
C ILE A 233 -10.11 29.65 -17.83
N PRO A 234 -10.60 28.43 -17.59
CA PRO A 234 -11.95 28.06 -17.92
C PRO A 234 -12.96 28.77 -17.01
N GLU A 235 -14.15 28.98 -17.52
CA GLU A 235 -15.25 29.53 -16.71
C GLU A 235 -15.60 28.59 -15.54
N GLY A 236 -16.00 29.15 -14.40
CA GLY A 236 -16.44 28.40 -13.23
C GLY A 236 -15.31 27.98 -12.28
N ASN A 237 -14.10 28.52 -12.39
CA ASN A 237 -13.11 28.47 -11.32
C ASN A 237 -13.56 29.28 -10.13
N LEU A 238 -12.95 29.06 -8.94
CA LEU A 238 -13.36 29.68 -7.69
C LEU A 238 -13.29 31.21 -7.73
N TYR A 239 -12.30 31.75 -8.47
CA TYR A 239 -12.11 33.18 -8.65
C TYR A 239 -12.06 33.52 -10.13
N ALA A 240 -12.80 34.55 -10.52
CA ALA A 240 -12.79 35.05 -11.88
C ALA A 240 -11.45 35.77 -12.21
N PRO A 241 -10.96 35.71 -13.46
CA PRO A 241 -9.79 36.47 -13.88
C PRO A 241 -9.94 37.96 -13.55
N GLY A 242 -8.87 38.55 -12.98
CA GLY A 242 -8.85 39.97 -12.60
C GLY A 242 -9.46 40.28 -11.21
N THR A 243 -9.93 39.28 -10.47
CA THR A 243 -10.35 39.47 -9.08
C THR A 243 -9.11 39.75 -8.21
N ASP A 244 -9.12 40.91 -7.53
CA ASP A 244 -8.00 41.32 -6.69
C ASP A 244 -7.68 40.28 -5.58
N LYS A 245 -6.39 40.11 -5.29
CA LYS A 245 -5.88 39.20 -4.24
C LYS A 245 -6.29 37.73 -4.42
N THR A 246 -6.49 37.28 -5.64
CA THR A 246 -6.83 35.89 -5.96
C THR A 246 -6.03 35.33 -7.12
N ARG A 247 -6.00 34.02 -7.23
CA ARG A 247 -5.42 33.28 -8.37
C ARG A 247 -6.56 32.62 -9.15
N PRO A 248 -6.77 33.00 -10.40
CA PRO A 248 -7.89 32.48 -11.21
C PRO A 248 -7.73 31.01 -11.61
N GLU A 249 -6.52 30.42 -11.48
CA GLU A 249 -6.26 29.00 -11.74
C GLU A 249 -6.94 28.10 -10.70
N ILE A 250 -7.32 28.64 -9.55
CA ILE A 250 -7.84 27.85 -8.42
C ILE A 250 -9.27 27.38 -8.71
N TYR A 251 -9.46 26.06 -8.71
CA TYR A 251 -10.78 25.42 -8.73
C TYR A 251 -11.23 25.02 -7.33
N ILE A 252 -10.34 24.32 -6.59
CA ILE A 252 -10.54 23.98 -5.18
C ILE A 252 -9.46 24.67 -4.36
N LYS A 253 -9.86 25.22 -3.21
CA LYS A 253 -8.97 25.81 -2.23
C LYS A 253 -9.19 25.23 -0.85
N GLY A 254 -8.19 25.31 0.04
CA GLY A 254 -8.28 24.77 1.40
C GLY A 254 -7.98 23.28 1.46
N CYS A 255 -6.92 22.84 0.76
CA CYS A 255 -6.40 21.49 0.81
C CYS A 255 -5.06 21.44 1.58
N ARG A 256 -4.79 20.33 2.27
CA ARG A 256 -3.49 20.08 2.90
C ARG A 256 -2.54 19.34 1.94
N ASN A 257 -2.94 18.16 1.49
CA ASN A 257 -2.16 17.34 0.57
C ASN A 257 -3.10 16.43 -0.25
N PRO A 258 -3.78 16.97 -1.28
CA PRO A 258 -4.70 16.23 -2.15
C PRO A 258 -3.90 15.29 -3.08
N PHE A 259 -3.53 14.11 -2.55
CA PHE A 259 -2.45 13.31 -3.13
C PHE A 259 -2.83 12.62 -4.44
N ARG A 260 -4.07 12.10 -4.55
CA ARG A 260 -4.60 11.52 -5.80
C ARG A 260 -5.96 12.08 -6.11
N ILE A 261 -6.09 12.57 -7.33
CA ILE A 261 -7.32 13.13 -7.89
C ILE A 261 -7.82 12.28 -9.05
N PHE A 262 -9.11 12.30 -9.25
CA PHE A 262 -9.78 11.71 -10.40
C PHE A 262 -10.94 12.59 -10.85
N VAL A 263 -11.09 12.81 -12.16
CA VAL A 263 -12.25 13.50 -12.72
C VAL A 263 -13.16 12.47 -13.36
N ASP A 264 -14.39 12.39 -12.88
CA ASP A 264 -15.39 11.48 -13.42
C ASP A 264 -15.79 11.92 -14.84
N ARG A 265 -15.61 11.03 -15.79
CA ARG A 265 -15.85 11.31 -17.22
C ARG A 265 -17.31 11.51 -17.60
N LYS A 266 -18.29 11.03 -16.81
CA LYS A 266 -19.72 11.25 -17.08
C LYS A 266 -20.25 12.52 -16.43
N THR A 267 -19.94 12.72 -15.16
CA THR A 267 -20.47 13.84 -14.39
C THR A 267 -19.59 15.09 -14.47
N GLY A 268 -18.30 14.92 -14.77
CA GLY A 268 -17.30 15.98 -14.66
C GLY A 268 -16.93 16.31 -13.21
N TYR A 269 -17.42 15.55 -12.24
CA TYR A 269 -17.13 15.78 -10.83
C TYR A 269 -15.67 15.44 -10.52
N LEU A 270 -15.07 16.26 -9.68
CA LEU A 270 -13.71 16.03 -9.18
C LEU A 270 -13.76 15.26 -7.87
N HIS A 271 -13.05 14.15 -7.84
CA HIS A 271 -12.86 13.30 -6.66
C HIS A 271 -11.40 13.37 -6.22
N TRP A 272 -11.13 13.41 -4.90
CA TRP A 272 -9.75 13.30 -4.39
C TRP A 272 -9.69 12.74 -2.99
N GLY A 273 -8.55 12.11 -2.69
CA GLY A 273 -8.16 11.77 -1.34
C GLY A 273 -7.29 12.87 -0.74
N GLU A 274 -7.58 13.27 0.47
CA GLU A 274 -6.89 14.31 1.24
C GLU A 274 -6.13 13.69 2.40
N VAL A 275 -4.82 13.88 2.45
CA VAL A 275 -4.00 13.44 3.57
C VAL A 275 -4.06 14.48 4.68
N GLY A 276 -4.76 14.15 5.73
CA GLY A 276 -5.08 15.05 6.82
C GLY A 276 -4.02 15.12 7.93
N PRO A 277 -4.26 15.96 8.95
CA PRO A 277 -3.33 16.20 10.06
C PRO A 277 -3.28 15.02 11.04
N ASP A 278 -2.18 14.92 11.82
CA ASP A 278 -1.82 13.71 12.56
C ASP A 278 -2.30 13.65 14.02
N ALA A 279 -3.04 14.66 14.52
CA ALA A 279 -3.55 14.69 15.89
C ALA A 279 -4.43 13.46 16.16
N ARG A 280 -4.10 12.70 17.22
CA ARG A 280 -4.80 11.46 17.57
C ARG A 280 -6.06 11.71 18.38
N GLU A 281 -6.07 12.81 19.16
CA GLU A 281 -7.14 13.13 20.09
C GLU A 281 -7.64 14.56 19.83
N LYS A 282 -8.89 14.83 20.19
CA LYS A 282 -9.46 16.17 20.23
C LYS A 282 -8.97 16.89 21.50
N ASN A 283 -8.63 18.15 21.39
CA ASN A 283 -8.34 19.03 22.53
C ASN A 283 -8.88 20.45 22.29
N ASP A 284 -8.43 21.41 23.09
CA ASP A 284 -8.84 22.83 23.00
C ASP A 284 -8.32 23.56 21.73
N ARG A 285 -7.33 23.00 21.01
CA ARG A 285 -6.92 23.49 19.67
C ARG A 285 -7.91 23.09 18.57
N GLY A 286 -8.66 21.99 18.77
CA GLY A 286 -9.65 21.53 17.80
C GLY A 286 -9.77 20.02 17.71
N PRO A 287 -10.32 19.51 16.61
CA PRO A 287 -10.57 18.09 16.39
C PRO A 287 -9.27 17.30 16.25
N ARG A 288 -9.39 15.97 16.46
CA ARG A 288 -8.36 15.02 16.00
C ARG A 288 -8.24 15.08 14.48
N GLY A 289 -7.09 14.65 13.95
CA GLY A 289 -6.86 14.61 12.52
C GLY A 289 -7.68 13.52 11.81
N HIS A 290 -8.13 13.84 10.61
CA HIS A 290 -8.84 12.94 9.71
C HIS A 290 -8.23 13.01 8.32
N ASP A 291 -8.11 11.87 7.65
CA ASP A 291 -8.01 11.85 6.19
C ASP A 291 -9.41 11.91 5.60
N GLU A 292 -9.51 12.39 4.35
CA GLU A 292 -10.79 12.63 3.72
C GLU A 292 -10.85 12.07 2.30
N TYR A 293 -12.04 11.71 1.90
CA TYR A 293 -12.41 11.55 0.50
C TYR A 293 -13.45 12.62 0.16
N ASN A 294 -13.17 13.39 -0.86
CA ASN A 294 -13.93 14.55 -1.21
C ASN A 294 -14.48 14.44 -2.64
N ILE A 295 -15.68 15.00 -2.85
CA ILE A 295 -16.31 15.13 -4.17
C ILE A 295 -16.70 16.60 -4.35
N ALA A 296 -16.20 17.21 -5.44
CA ALA A 296 -16.60 18.56 -5.84
C ALA A 296 -17.41 18.51 -7.14
N THR A 297 -18.64 18.99 -7.09
CA THR A 297 -19.52 19.18 -8.24
C THR A 297 -19.31 20.54 -8.92
N LYS A 298 -18.63 21.45 -8.24
CA LYS A 298 -18.27 22.82 -8.66
C LYS A 298 -17.08 23.31 -7.86
N ALA A 299 -16.49 24.42 -8.27
CA ALA A 299 -15.43 25.10 -7.53
C ALA A 299 -15.85 25.43 -6.10
N GLY A 300 -14.90 25.32 -5.14
CA GLY A 300 -15.23 25.51 -3.73
C GLY A 300 -14.03 25.60 -2.79
N TYR A 301 -14.33 25.90 -1.53
CA TYR A 301 -13.39 25.91 -0.43
C TYR A 301 -13.64 24.72 0.50
N PHE A 302 -12.58 23.97 0.87
CA PHE A 302 -12.69 22.72 1.65
C PHE A 302 -12.08 22.81 3.06
N GLY A 303 -11.70 24.01 3.46
CA GLY A 303 -11.55 24.39 4.86
C GLY A 303 -10.16 24.37 5.46
N TRP A 304 -9.20 23.58 4.96
CA TRP A 304 -7.85 23.56 5.52
C TRP A 304 -7.16 24.95 5.44
N PRO A 305 -6.49 25.44 6.52
CA PRO A 305 -6.20 24.76 7.80
C PRO A 305 -7.23 24.94 8.91
N TYR A 306 -8.38 25.52 8.67
CA TYR A 306 -9.36 25.90 9.68
C TYR A 306 -10.40 24.82 9.99
N HIS A 307 -10.50 23.81 9.12
CA HIS A 307 -11.51 22.75 9.18
C HIS A 307 -10.93 21.42 8.71
N VAL A 308 -11.40 20.29 9.28
CA VAL A 308 -11.09 18.94 8.86
C VAL A 308 -12.30 18.02 9.10
N GLY A 309 -12.61 17.16 8.12
CA GLY A 309 -13.77 16.28 8.18
C GLY A 309 -15.09 17.06 8.20
N VAL A 310 -15.65 17.24 9.37
CA VAL A 310 -16.87 18.01 9.64
C VAL A 310 -16.72 18.99 10.80
N ASP A 311 -15.53 19.15 11.32
CA ASP A 311 -15.22 19.90 12.52
C ASP A 311 -14.25 21.04 12.25
N TYR A 312 -14.39 22.12 13.02
CA TYR A 312 -13.53 23.31 12.94
C TYR A 312 -12.44 23.30 14.00
N TYR A 313 -11.28 23.85 13.66
CA TYR A 313 -10.24 24.21 14.60
C TYR A 313 -10.58 25.50 15.35
N ASN A 314 -9.81 25.79 16.38
CA ASN A 314 -9.82 27.06 17.10
C ASN A 314 -8.57 27.85 16.74
N GLU A 315 -8.63 29.16 16.89
CA GLU A 315 -7.43 30.00 16.94
C GLU A 315 -6.46 29.44 17.98
N TYR A 316 -5.18 29.62 17.73
CA TYR A 316 -4.14 29.14 18.66
C TYR A 316 -2.94 30.08 18.66
N ASP A 317 -2.66 30.67 19.83
CA ASP A 317 -1.49 31.49 20.04
C ASP A 317 -0.27 30.62 20.40
N TYR A 318 0.69 30.56 19.52
CA TYR A 318 1.91 29.74 19.68
C TYR A 318 2.90 30.35 20.68
N GLU A 319 2.79 31.62 21.06
CA GLU A 319 3.65 32.24 22.06
C GLU A 319 3.14 31.95 23.49
N THR A 320 1.85 32.01 23.69
CA THR A 320 1.23 31.74 25.01
C THR A 320 0.74 30.31 25.18
N GLY A 321 0.55 29.57 24.10
CA GLY A 321 0.01 28.21 24.10
C GLY A 321 -1.48 28.15 24.41
N GLN A 322 -2.24 29.23 24.18
CA GLN A 322 -3.66 29.31 24.47
C GLN A 322 -4.52 29.26 23.21
N SER A 323 -5.65 28.58 23.31
CA SER A 323 -6.65 28.52 22.25
C SER A 323 -7.61 29.70 22.34
N GLY A 324 -7.98 30.25 21.18
CA GLY A 324 -8.91 31.35 21.02
C GLY A 324 -10.31 30.91 20.56
N ALA A 325 -10.95 31.77 19.75
CA ALA A 325 -12.27 31.52 19.19
C ALA A 325 -12.29 30.38 18.20
N SER A 326 -13.46 29.76 18.01
CA SER A 326 -13.63 28.73 17.01
C SER A 326 -13.83 29.32 15.62
N PHE A 327 -13.17 28.77 14.60
CA PHE A 327 -13.39 29.14 13.20
C PHE A 327 -14.80 28.77 12.67
N ALA A 328 -15.61 28.06 13.46
CA ALA A 328 -17.02 27.81 13.13
C ALA A 328 -17.87 29.09 13.12
N GLU A 329 -17.43 30.14 13.80
CA GLU A 329 -18.12 31.44 13.82
C GLU A 329 -17.86 32.29 12.57
N GLY A 330 -16.91 31.87 11.73
CA GLY A 330 -16.50 32.51 10.47
C GLY A 330 -14.98 32.41 10.29
N ILE A 331 -14.56 32.10 9.07
CA ILE A 331 -13.13 31.99 8.76
C ILE A 331 -12.59 33.30 8.27
N VAL A 332 -11.72 33.92 9.08
CA VAL A 332 -10.96 35.11 8.74
C VAL A 332 -9.48 34.78 8.77
N ASN A 333 -8.78 35.00 7.66
CA ASN A 333 -7.34 34.80 7.56
C ASN A 333 -6.61 36.12 7.87
N ASP A 334 -6.24 36.31 9.11
CA ASP A 334 -5.51 37.51 9.59
C ASP A 334 -3.99 37.30 9.68
N SER A 335 -3.46 36.13 9.22
CA SER A 335 -2.02 35.90 9.18
C SER A 335 -1.30 37.07 8.49
N PRO A 336 -0.21 37.58 9.07
CA PRO A 336 0.59 38.67 8.47
C PRO A 336 1.23 38.23 7.12
N ARG A 337 1.19 36.95 6.82
CA ARG A 337 1.69 36.36 5.55
C ARG A 337 0.59 36.15 4.52
N ASN A 338 -0.67 36.45 4.85
CA ASN A 338 -1.77 36.37 3.91
C ASN A 338 -1.71 37.53 2.90
N THR A 339 -1.55 37.20 1.62
CA THR A 339 -1.61 38.15 0.51
C THR A 339 -2.95 38.13 -0.21
N GLY A 340 -3.83 37.22 0.18
CA GLY A 340 -5.15 36.99 -0.40
C GLY A 340 -6.28 37.73 0.29
N LEU A 341 -7.48 37.21 0.10
CA LEU A 341 -8.68 37.66 0.79
C LEU A 341 -8.58 37.32 2.29
N LYS A 342 -9.13 38.17 3.14
CA LYS A 342 -9.25 37.88 4.57
C LYS A 342 -10.42 36.96 4.86
N GLU A 343 -11.59 37.30 4.34
CA GLU A 343 -12.79 36.48 4.48
C GLU A 343 -12.76 35.38 3.44
N LEU A 344 -12.84 34.12 3.88
CA LEU A 344 -12.81 32.96 3.01
C LEU A 344 -14.22 32.42 2.76
N PRO A 345 -14.47 31.72 1.63
CA PRO A 345 -15.77 31.14 1.34
C PRO A 345 -16.21 30.11 2.39
N ALA A 346 -17.52 29.82 2.44
CA ALA A 346 -18.06 28.76 3.27
C ALA A 346 -17.42 27.40 2.93
N VAL A 347 -17.18 26.61 3.97
CA VAL A 347 -16.53 25.30 3.84
C VAL A 347 -17.51 24.28 3.23
N ASN A 348 -17.03 23.51 2.27
CA ASN A 348 -17.67 22.27 1.82
C ASN A 348 -17.13 21.13 2.70
N PRO A 349 -17.98 20.40 3.45
CA PRO A 349 -17.52 19.32 4.31
C PRO A 349 -17.11 18.10 3.50
N ALA A 350 -16.27 17.25 4.09
CA ALA A 350 -15.83 16.01 3.48
C ALA A 350 -16.99 15.02 3.21
N THR A 351 -16.89 14.25 2.12
CA THR A 351 -17.83 13.17 1.81
C THR A 351 -17.61 11.96 2.72
N ILE A 352 -16.34 11.59 2.95
CA ILE A 352 -15.90 10.55 3.88
C ILE A 352 -14.72 11.11 4.67
N TRP A 353 -14.67 10.84 5.98
CA TRP A 353 -13.55 11.22 6.83
C TRP A 353 -13.28 10.15 7.88
N TYR A 354 -12.02 9.91 8.19
CA TYR A 354 -11.65 8.85 9.13
C TYR A 354 -10.33 9.17 9.85
N PRO A 355 -10.26 8.85 11.17
CA PRO A 355 -9.08 9.05 11.99
C PRO A 355 -8.13 7.84 11.93
N TYR A 356 -7.05 7.86 12.72
CA TYR A 356 -6.21 6.69 12.99
C TYR A 356 -6.99 5.57 13.70
N ALA A 357 -7.85 5.91 14.66
CA ALA A 357 -8.75 4.96 15.29
C ALA A 357 -9.86 4.53 14.33
N ARG A 358 -10.56 3.47 14.65
CA ARG A 358 -11.73 3.05 13.88
C ARG A 358 -12.79 4.16 13.89
N SER A 359 -13.27 4.54 12.70
CA SER A 359 -14.31 5.55 12.55
C SER A 359 -15.64 5.04 13.08
N GLU A 360 -16.37 5.86 13.83
CA GLU A 360 -17.75 5.55 14.22
C GLU A 360 -18.72 5.68 13.03
N LYS A 361 -18.45 6.62 12.15
CA LYS A 361 -19.27 6.91 10.96
C LYS A 361 -19.02 5.93 9.82
N PHE A 362 -17.76 5.54 9.63
CA PHE A 362 -17.30 4.67 8.54
C PHE A 362 -16.43 3.53 9.10
N PRO A 363 -17.03 2.60 9.90
CA PRO A 363 -16.27 1.53 10.57
C PRO A 363 -15.63 0.53 9.60
N GLU A 364 -16.11 0.46 8.37
CA GLU A 364 -15.61 -0.43 7.31
C GLU A 364 -14.17 -0.06 6.89
N LEU A 365 -13.78 1.20 7.06
CA LEU A 365 -12.43 1.66 6.74
C LEU A 365 -11.36 1.09 7.67
N GLY A 366 -11.75 0.56 8.83
CA GLY A 366 -10.82 -0.03 9.81
C GLY A 366 -10.09 1.05 10.63
N ASP A 367 -8.91 0.70 11.13
CA ASP A 367 -8.01 1.56 11.92
C ASP A 367 -6.56 1.46 11.41
N GLY A 368 -5.64 2.17 12.04
CA GLY A 368 -4.22 2.17 11.69
C GLY A 368 -3.76 3.44 10.99
N GLY A 369 -2.66 3.36 10.29
CA GLY A 369 -2.15 4.44 9.43
C GLY A 369 -3.19 4.86 8.39
N ARG A 370 -2.99 6.00 7.76
CA ARG A 370 -3.94 6.52 6.78
C ARG A 370 -3.26 7.38 5.74
N ASN A 371 -3.73 7.26 4.51
CA ASN A 371 -3.37 8.10 3.37
C ASN A 371 -4.42 7.90 2.28
N ALA A 372 -5.48 8.71 2.34
CA ALA A 372 -6.64 8.63 1.45
C ALA A 372 -6.29 8.98 0.02
N MET A 373 -6.84 8.21 -0.93
CA MET A 373 -6.67 8.41 -2.36
C MET A 373 -7.96 8.16 -3.13
N ALA A 374 -8.15 8.85 -4.26
CA ALA A 374 -9.27 8.63 -5.16
C ALA A 374 -8.84 7.77 -6.36
N GLY A 375 -9.65 6.76 -6.64
CA GLY A 375 -9.56 5.93 -7.82
C GLY A 375 -10.64 6.24 -8.86
N PRO A 376 -10.73 5.44 -9.94
CA PRO A 376 -11.68 5.67 -11.01
C PRO A 376 -13.13 5.45 -10.57
N VAL A 377 -14.04 6.12 -11.27
CA VAL A 377 -15.46 5.76 -11.33
C VAL A 377 -15.64 4.80 -12.49
N ILE A 378 -16.18 3.62 -12.22
CA ILE A 378 -16.36 2.57 -13.23
C ILE A 378 -17.71 2.72 -13.88
N TYR A 379 -17.77 2.55 -15.20
CA TYR A 379 -19.01 2.56 -15.97
C TYR A 379 -19.08 1.37 -16.93
N GLN A 380 -20.30 0.84 -17.11
CA GLN A 380 -20.56 -0.14 -18.16
C GLN A 380 -20.76 0.58 -19.50
N GLU A 381 -19.79 0.48 -20.41
CA GLU A 381 -19.82 1.22 -21.68
C GLU A 381 -19.48 0.37 -22.92
N GLY A 382 -19.77 -0.93 -22.88
CA GLY A 382 -19.47 -1.81 -24.02
C GLY A 382 -17.98 -2.00 -24.28
N LEU A 383 -17.17 -1.92 -23.22
CA LEU A 383 -15.75 -2.25 -23.28
C LEU A 383 -15.56 -3.76 -23.46
N GLU A 384 -14.39 -4.17 -23.94
CA GLU A 384 -14.08 -5.60 -24.15
C GLU A 384 -14.15 -6.40 -22.82
N HIS A 385 -13.69 -5.79 -21.72
CA HIS A 385 -13.68 -6.39 -20.38
C HIS A 385 -14.51 -5.54 -19.41
N ASN A 386 -15.83 -5.56 -19.56
CA ASN A 386 -16.71 -4.79 -18.68
C ASN A 386 -16.76 -5.38 -17.27
N PHE A 387 -16.64 -4.51 -16.28
CA PHE A 387 -17.02 -4.84 -14.91
C PHE A 387 -18.53 -5.08 -14.82
N PRO A 388 -19.01 -5.92 -13.86
CA PRO A 388 -20.43 -6.16 -13.66
C PRO A 388 -21.24 -4.89 -13.37
N ALA A 389 -22.56 -4.97 -13.58
CA ALA A 389 -23.49 -3.85 -13.37
C ALA A 389 -23.44 -3.25 -11.97
N TYR A 390 -23.03 -4.02 -10.97
CA TYR A 390 -22.78 -3.53 -9.61
C TYR A 390 -21.88 -2.28 -9.57
N PHE A 391 -20.87 -2.22 -10.43
CA PHE A 391 -19.85 -1.15 -10.42
C PHE A 391 -20.31 0.12 -11.15
N ASP A 392 -21.40 0.08 -11.91
CA ASP A 392 -21.78 1.21 -12.76
C ASP A 392 -22.04 2.49 -11.96
N GLY A 393 -21.29 3.52 -12.26
CA GLY A 393 -21.35 4.82 -11.59
C GLY A 393 -20.77 4.86 -10.17
N LYS A 394 -20.10 3.80 -9.70
CA LYS A 394 -19.52 3.79 -8.36
C LYS A 394 -18.08 4.27 -8.34
N PRO A 395 -17.78 5.26 -7.51
CA PRO A 395 -16.39 5.69 -7.29
C PRO A 395 -15.63 4.70 -6.42
N MET A 396 -14.30 4.70 -6.64
CA MET A 396 -13.35 3.90 -5.89
C MET A 396 -12.55 4.79 -4.94
N TRP A 397 -12.48 4.39 -3.69
CA TRP A 397 -11.55 4.92 -2.69
C TRP A 397 -10.49 3.87 -2.39
N TYR A 398 -9.25 4.30 -2.15
CA TYR A 398 -8.22 3.43 -1.63
C TYR A 398 -7.31 4.19 -0.65
N ASP A 399 -6.59 3.44 0.17
CA ASP A 399 -5.67 3.99 1.16
C ASP A 399 -4.29 3.38 1.00
N TRP A 400 -3.28 4.24 0.86
CA TRP A 400 -1.90 3.83 0.64
C TRP A 400 -1.32 3.07 1.83
N VAL A 401 -1.59 3.52 3.09
CA VAL A 401 -1.06 2.87 4.30
C VAL A 401 -1.86 1.64 4.69
N ARG A 402 -3.20 1.71 4.59
CA ARG A 402 -4.08 0.58 4.92
C ARG A 402 -4.07 -0.50 3.84
N ALA A 403 -3.51 -0.20 2.67
CA ALA A 403 -3.41 -1.10 1.52
C ALA A 403 -4.76 -1.75 1.14
N ARG A 404 -5.84 -0.95 1.16
CA ARG A 404 -7.21 -1.39 0.91
C ARG A 404 -7.87 -0.57 -0.18
N ILE A 405 -8.75 -1.21 -0.91
CA ILE A 405 -9.61 -0.60 -1.93
C ILE A 405 -11.06 -0.77 -1.49
N MET A 406 -11.87 0.28 -1.63
CA MET A 406 -13.29 0.27 -1.29
C MET A 406 -14.12 0.80 -2.46
N MET A 407 -15.25 0.15 -2.72
CA MET A 407 -16.28 0.71 -3.59
C MET A 407 -17.24 1.56 -2.78
N ILE A 408 -17.56 2.74 -3.28
CA ILE A 408 -18.44 3.70 -2.62
C ILE A 408 -19.80 3.68 -3.33
N THR A 409 -20.88 3.49 -2.59
CA THR A 409 -22.23 3.79 -3.08
C THR A 409 -22.64 5.17 -2.57
N LEU A 410 -22.98 6.07 -3.48
CA LEU A 410 -23.44 7.42 -3.20
C LEU A 410 -24.94 7.53 -3.29
N ASP A 411 -25.55 8.42 -2.50
CA ASP A 411 -26.93 8.86 -2.72
C ASP A 411 -27.02 9.99 -3.76
N GLU A 412 -28.22 10.45 -4.06
CA GLU A 412 -28.51 11.54 -5.00
C GLU A 412 -27.87 12.89 -4.64
N ASN A 413 -27.41 13.04 -3.39
CA ASN A 413 -26.72 14.23 -2.87
C ASN A 413 -25.20 14.02 -2.76
N ASN A 414 -24.63 12.99 -3.38
CA ASN A 414 -23.24 12.59 -3.32
C ASN A 414 -22.74 12.27 -1.89
N ARG A 415 -23.61 11.81 -0.98
CA ARG A 415 -23.22 11.34 0.34
C ARG A 415 -22.92 9.85 0.29
N ALA A 416 -21.86 9.42 0.93
CA ALA A 416 -21.54 8.00 1.04
C ALA A 416 -22.56 7.27 1.94
N VAL A 417 -23.27 6.30 1.37
CA VAL A 417 -24.28 5.49 2.06
C VAL A 417 -23.83 4.05 2.29
N LYS A 418 -22.83 3.57 1.54
CA LYS A 418 -22.25 2.25 1.70
C LYS A 418 -20.81 2.24 1.24
N LEU A 419 -19.95 1.52 1.98
CA LEU A 419 -18.56 1.27 1.66
C LEU A 419 -18.33 -0.24 1.69
N GLU A 420 -17.80 -0.81 0.62
CA GLU A 420 -17.60 -2.25 0.49
C GLU A 420 -16.15 -2.55 0.10
N PRO A 421 -15.44 -3.45 0.82
CA PRO A 421 -14.10 -3.87 0.45
C PRO A 421 -14.10 -4.50 -0.94
N PHE A 422 -13.14 -4.10 -1.77
CA PHE A 422 -12.96 -4.65 -3.11
C PHE A 422 -11.53 -5.16 -3.27
N LEU A 423 -11.38 -6.38 -3.81
CA LEU A 423 -10.11 -7.08 -3.98
C LEU A 423 -9.35 -7.28 -2.64
N ASP A 424 -10.06 -7.52 -1.56
CA ASP A 424 -9.50 -7.72 -0.20
C ASP A 424 -8.62 -8.98 -0.11
N SER A 425 -8.77 -9.92 -1.07
CA SER A 425 -7.92 -11.11 -1.22
C SER A 425 -6.53 -10.80 -1.77
N ILE A 426 -6.33 -9.66 -2.44
CA ILE A 426 -5.03 -9.25 -2.98
C ILE A 426 -4.21 -8.59 -1.88
N LYS A 427 -3.00 -9.09 -1.66
CA LYS A 427 -2.07 -8.46 -0.72
C LYS A 427 -1.34 -7.30 -1.39
N LEU A 428 -1.94 -6.12 -1.35
CA LEU A 428 -1.28 -4.88 -1.71
C LEU A 428 -0.32 -4.46 -0.60
N LYS A 429 0.73 -3.71 -0.96
CA LYS A 429 1.67 -3.10 -0.03
C LYS A 429 1.28 -1.64 0.21
N HIS A 430 1.41 -0.82 -0.82
CA HIS A 430 1.07 0.60 -0.80
C HIS A 430 0.53 1.02 -2.17
N PRO A 431 -0.76 0.81 -2.49
CA PRO A 431 -1.33 1.22 -3.77
C PRO A 431 -1.24 2.74 -3.93
N ILE A 432 -0.55 3.20 -4.99
CA ILE A 432 -0.24 4.62 -5.20
C ILE A 432 -1.04 5.24 -6.33
N ASP A 433 -1.44 4.48 -7.34
CA ASP A 433 -2.31 4.94 -8.42
C ASP A 433 -3.16 3.78 -8.95
N ILE A 434 -4.42 4.06 -9.31
CA ILE A 434 -5.34 3.09 -9.89
C ILE A 434 -6.00 3.70 -11.12
N LYS A 435 -5.91 3.02 -12.25
CA LYS A 435 -6.48 3.47 -13.53
C LYS A 435 -7.29 2.38 -14.19
N LEU A 436 -8.34 2.76 -14.89
CA LEU A 436 -9.07 1.90 -15.80
C LEU A 436 -8.48 2.05 -17.21
N GLY A 437 -8.10 0.93 -17.85
CA GLY A 437 -7.66 0.89 -19.24
C GLY A 437 -8.83 1.02 -20.21
N ASN A 438 -8.53 1.24 -21.49
CA ASN A 438 -9.55 1.45 -22.52
C ASN A 438 -10.32 0.16 -22.86
N GLN A 439 -9.75 -1.00 -22.55
CA GLN A 439 -10.42 -2.30 -22.71
C GLN A 439 -11.30 -2.67 -21.50
N GLY A 440 -11.22 -1.93 -20.38
CA GLY A 440 -11.96 -2.19 -19.16
C GLY A 440 -11.16 -2.90 -18.07
N ASP A 441 -9.89 -3.25 -18.30
CA ASP A 441 -9.02 -3.79 -17.26
C ASP A 441 -8.65 -2.70 -16.25
N LEU A 442 -8.57 -3.05 -14.97
CA LEU A 442 -8.11 -2.16 -13.91
C LEU A 442 -6.61 -2.37 -13.70
N TYR A 443 -5.85 -1.28 -13.61
CA TYR A 443 -4.42 -1.28 -13.36
C TYR A 443 -4.14 -0.65 -11.99
N ILE A 444 -3.49 -1.40 -11.11
CA ILE A 444 -3.09 -0.98 -9.76
C ILE A 444 -1.59 -0.85 -9.71
N LEU A 445 -1.10 0.35 -9.50
CA LEU A 445 0.31 0.64 -9.27
C LEU A 445 0.60 0.50 -7.78
N ASP A 446 1.35 -0.53 -7.40
CA ASP A 446 1.77 -0.74 -6.01
C ASP A 446 3.17 -0.17 -5.81
N TYR A 447 3.29 0.78 -4.87
CA TYR A 447 4.52 1.53 -4.59
C TYR A 447 5.63 0.67 -3.95
N GLY A 448 5.28 -0.48 -3.37
CA GLY A 448 6.21 -1.35 -2.65
C GLY A 448 6.19 -1.15 -1.14
N SER A 449 7.09 -1.83 -0.43
CA SER A 449 7.03 -1.97 1.03
C SER A 449 7.67 -0.82 1.82
N ALA A 450 8.48 0.02 1.21
CA ALA A 450 9.21 1.10 1.86
C ALA A 450 8.68 2.48 1.49
N TRP A 451 9.00 3.49 2.30
CA TRP A 451 8.66 4.90 2.00
C TRP A 451 9.44 5.47 0.81
N HIS A 452 10.62 4.95 0.53
CA HIS A 452 11.49 5.37 -0.57
C HIS A 452 12.51 4.29 -0.90
N GLY A 453 12.94 4.25 -2.15
CA GLY A 453 13.98 3.33 -2.62
C GLY A 453 13.47 1.91 -2.79
N ASN A 454 12.21 1.78 -3.17
CA ASN A 454 11.57 0.48 -3.40
C ASN A 454 12.17 -0.21 -4.61
N THR A 455 12.37 -1.51 -4.50
CA THR A 455 12.72 -2.42 -5.61
C THR A 455 11.63 -3.47 -5.82
N ASP A 456 10.62 -3.50 -4.97
CA ASP A 456 9.51 -4.43 -4.94
C ASP A 456 8.16 -3.78 -5.32
N SER A 457 8.21 -2.58 -5.89
CA SER A 457 7.05 -1.93 -6.51
C SER A 457 6.64 -2.72 -7.76
N CYS A 458 5.35 -2.78 -8.03
CA CYS A 458 4.86 -3.55 -9.17
C CYS A 458 3.62 -2.90 -9.82
N LEU A 459 3.31 -3.35 -11.03
CA LEU A 459 2.06 -3.02 -11.71
C LEU A 459 1.21 -4.28 -11.82
N ILE A 460 0.03 -4.22 -11.23
CA ILE A 460 -0.95 -5.30 -11.18
C ILE A 460 -2.08 -4.96 -12.16
N LYS A 461 -2.47 -5.95 -12.96
CA LYS A 461 -3.62 -5.88 -13.86
C LYS A 461 -4.73 -6.75 -13.28
N VAL A 462 -5.94 -6.19 -13.19
CA VAL A 462 -7.14 -6.87 -12.73
C VAL A 462 -8.19 -6.84 -13.83
N ARG A 463 -8.67 -8.01 -14.21
CA ARG A 463 -9.69 -8.20 -15.24
C ARG A 463 -10.90 -8.91 -14.63
N TYR A 464 -12.09 -8.45 -14.95
CA TYR A 464 -13.28 -9.24 -14.66
C TYR A 464 -13.34 -10.44 -15.63
N GLY A 465 -13.29 -11.64 -15.09
CA GLY A 465 -13.25 -12.90 -15.86
C GLY A 465 -14.61 -13.37 -16.37
N GLY A 466 -15.68 -12.61 -16.19
CA GLY A 466 -17.02 -13.03 -16.55
C GLY A 466 -17.68 -13.91 -15.46
N GLU A 467 -18.75 -14.60 -15.82
CA GLU A 467 -19.53 -15.41 -14.87
C GLU A 467 -18.84 -16.73 -14.48
N ASN A 468 -17.84 -17.15 -15.23
CA ASN A 468 -17.09 -18.36 -14.95
C ASN A 468 -15.85 -18.06 -14.10
N ARG A 469 -15.70 -18.74 -12.96
CA ARG A 469 -14.54 -18.63 -12.06
C ARG A 469 -13.50 -19.68 -12.43
N ARG A 470 -12.24 -19.44 -12.07
CA ARG A 470 -11.19 -20.45 -12.18
C ARG A 470 -11.39 -21.51 -11.10
N PRO A 471 -11.06 -22.81 -11.38
CA PRO A 471 -11.06 -23.84 -10.36
C PRO A 471 -10.17 -23.50 -9.16
N VAL A 472 -10.59 -23.86 -7.97
CA VAL A 472 -9.76 -23.78 -6.76
C VAL A 472 -8.95 -25.08 -6.66
N VAL A 473 -7.64 -24.97 -6.88
CA VAL A 473 -6.74 -26.13 -6.80
C VAL A 473 -6.33 -26.37 -5.35
N ARG A 474 -6.38 -27.65 -4.94
CA ARG A 474 -5.83 -28.15 -3.68
C ARG A 474 -4.95 -29.33 -4.00
N MET A 475 -3.66 -29.21 -3.73
CA MET A 475 -2.66 -30.23 -3.99
C MET A 475 -2.09 -30.72 -2.66
N ALA A 476 -1.94 -32.03 -2.52
CA ALA A 476 -1.28 -32.66 -1.38
C ALA A 476 -0.49 -33.90 -1.82
N ALA A 477 0.50 -34.27 -1.04
CA ALA A 477 1.23 -35.51 -1.15
C ALA A 477 1.34 -36.17 0.23
N ASP A 478 1.35 -37.50 0.28
CA ASP A 478 1.51 -38.25 1.54
C ASP A 478 2.91 -38.07 2.14
N LYS A 479 3.91 -37.82 1.30
CA LYS A 479 5.27 -37.49 1.68
C LYS A 479 5.95 -36.63 0.59
N SER A 480 6.88 -35.80 0.99
CA SER A 480 7.62 -34.91 0.10
C SER A 480 9.14 -35.16 0.13
N VAL A 481 9.60 -36.07 1.00
CA VAL A 481 11.02 -36.42 1.17
C VAL A 481 11.14 -37.91 1.41
N GLY A 482 12.17 -38.56 0.86
CA GLY A 482 12.50 -39.96 1.11
C GLY A 482 13.58 -40.52 0.18
N GLY A 483 14.16 -41.66 0.57
CA GLY A 483 15.12 -42.38 -0.25
C GLY A 483 14.52 -42.90 -1.57
N VAL A 484 15.36 -43.13 -2.58
CA VAL A 484 14.90 -43.67 -3.84
C VAL A 484 14.92 -45.21 -3.79
N PRO A 485 13.93 -45.89 -4.42
CA PRO A 485 12.81 -45.35 -5.15
C PRO A 485 11.75 -44.73 -4.21
N LEU A 486 11.39 -43.46 -4.43
CA LEU A 486 10.40 -42.75 -3.62
C LEU A 486 9.02 -42.82 -4.30
N THR A 487 8.13 -43.65 -3.75
CA THR A 487 6.74 -43.70 -4.19
C THR A 487 5.93 -42.66 -3.44
N VAL A 488 5.28 -41.71 -4.12
CA VAL A 488 4.47 -40.63 -3.59
C VAL A 488 3.02 -40.76 -4.05
N ASN A 489 2.08 -40.72 -3.09
CA ASN A 489 0.65 -40.67 -3.39
C ASN A 489 0.21 -39.21 -3.41
N PHE A 490 -0.12 -38.69 -4.57
CA PHE A 490 -0.64 -37.35 -4.74
C PHE A 490 -2.16 -37.30 -4.59
N SER A 491 -2.68 -36.15 -4.18
CA SER A 491 -4.11 -35.95 -3.96
C SER A 491 -4.54 -34.57 -4.38
N SER A 492 -5.63 -34.47 -5.16
CA SER A 492 -6.33 -33.24 -5.46
C SER A 492 -7.59 -33.06 -4.59
N LYS A 493 -7.69 -33.77 -3.46
CA LYS A 493 -8.87 -33.70 -2.58
C LYS A 493 -9.14 -32.27 -2.11
N GLY A 494 -10.35 -31.79 -2.34
CA GLY A 494 -10.75 -30.42 -2.04
C GLY A 494 -10.56 -29.44 -3.19
N THR A 495 -10.04 -29.91 -4.33
CA THR A 495 -10.12 -29.18 -5.59
C THR A 495 -11.57 -29.14 -6.06
N VAL A 496 -12.06 -27.95 -6.35
CA VAL A 496 -13.45 -27.73 -6.76
C VAL A 496 -13.53 -26.58 -7.76
N ASP A 497 -14.49 -26.65 -8.65
CA ASP A 497 -14.97 -25.48 -9.36
C ASP A 497 -16.15 -24.89 -8.58
N LYS A 498 -16.10 -23.56 -8.32
CA LYS A 498 -17.12 -22.90 -7.51
C LYS A 498 -18.41 -22.63 -8.27
N ASP A 499 -18.40 -22.68 -9.60
CA ASP A 499 -19.56 -22.58 -10.47
C ASP A 499 -20.22 -23.94 -10.69
N GLY A 500 -19.53 -25.01 -10.23
CA GLY A 500 -20.00 -26.38 -10.36
C GLY A 500 -19.65 -27.02 -11.71
N ASP A 501 -18.75 -26.40 -12.45
CA ASP A 501 -18.30 -26.89 -13.73
C ASP A 501 -17.50 -28.21 -13.61
N PRO A 502 -17.62 -29.12 -14.58
CA PRO A 502 -16.73 -30.26 -14.67
C PRO A 502 -15.27 -29.82 -14.80
N ILE A 503 -14.40 -30.45 -14.03
CA ILE A 503 -12.95 -30.15 -14.02
C ILE A 503 -12.14 -31.35 -14.50
N THR A 504 -10.99 -31.04 -15.14
CA THR A 504 -9.98 -32.02 -15.55
C THR A 504 -8.68 -31.73 -14.83
N TYR A 505 -7.85 -32.77 -14.67
CA TYR A 505 -6.60 -32.69 -13.92
C TYR A 505 -5.44 -32.96 -14.87
N HIS A 506 -4.30 -32.29 -14.66
CA HIS A 506 -3.04 -32.59 -15.32
C HIS A 506 -1.89 -32.39 -14.32
N TRP A 507 -1.26 -33.51 -13.95
CA TRP A 507 -0.09 -33.56 -13.09
C TRP A 507 1.18 -33.59 -13.93
N ASP A 508 2.15 -32.75 -13.57
CA ASP A 508 3.52 -32.80 -14.02
C ASP A 508 4.39 -33.08 -12.79
N PHE A 509 5.09 -34.20 -12.74
CA PHE A 509 5.85 -34.60 -11.56
C PHE A 509 7.25 -33.99 -11.51
N GLY A 510 7.65 -33.21 -12.53
CA GLY A 510 8.91 -32.48 -12.58
C GLY A 510 10.11 -33.36 -13.00
N ASP A 511 9.90 -34.65 -13.31
CA ASP A 511 10.90 -35.57 -13.82
C ASP A 511 10.69 -35.94 -15.31
N GLY A 512 9.76 -35.24 -15.98
CA GLY A 512 9.35 -35.46 -17.36
C GLY A 512 8.18 -36.42 -17.52
N SER A 513 7.63 -36.95 -16.43
CA SER A 513 6.42 -37.78 -16.44
C SER A 513 5.20 -37.00 -15.98
N SER A 514 3.99 -37.42 -16.36
CA SER A 514 2.73 -36.77 -16.10
C SER A 514 1.59 -37.75 -15.84
N SER A 515 0.46 -37.27 -15.32
CA SER A 515 -0.78 -38.05 -15.14
C SER A 515 -2.00 -37.12 -15.19
N ASP A 516 -3.13 -37.64 -15.69
CA ASP A 516 -4.42 -36.93 -15.71
C ASP A 516 -5.41 -37.50 -14.67
N GLU A 517 -4.96 -38.39 -13.79
CA GLU A 517 -5.78 -38.92 -12.70
C GLU A 517 -5.96 -37.87 -11.58
N ALA A 518 -7.12 -37.86 -10.90
CA ALA A 518 -7.36 -36.98 -9.77
C ALA A 518 -6.39 -37.25 -8.60
N HIS A 519 -6.01 -38.52 -8.37
CA HIS A 519 -5.17 -38.93 -7.25
C HIS A 519 -4.10 -39.92 -7.73
N PRO A 520 -3.08 -39.46 -8.48
CA PRO A 520 -2.07 -40.36 -9.04
C PRO A 520 -1.06 -40.84 -8.00
N VAL A 521 -0.47 -41.99 -8.30
CA VAL A 521 0.71 -42.50 -7.60
C VAL A 521 1.91 -42.36 -8.52
N HIS A 522 2.98 -41.73 -8.06
CA HIS A 522 4.20 -41.59 -8.85
C HIS A 522 5.43 -42.10 -8.10
N ASN A 523 6.41 -42.62 -8.85
CA ASN A 523 7.64 -43.22 -8.31
C ASN A 523 8.88 -42.50 -8.86
N TYR A 524 9.56 -41.75 -8.00
CA TYR A 524 10.84 -41.13 -8.32
C TYR A 524 11.95 -42.16 -8.13
N SER A 525 12.59 -42.58 -9.21
CA SER A 525 13.64 -43.61 -9.21
C SER A 525 15.05 -43.02 -9.17
N THR A 526 15.22 -41.74 -9.46
CA THR A 526 16.50 -41.02 -9.48
C THR A 526 16.56 -40.01 -8.36
N PRO A 527 17.71 -39.89 -7.65
CA PRO A 527 17.85 -38.80 -6.68
C PRO A 527 17.75 -37.42 -7.33
N GLY A 528 17.01 -36.53 -6.69
CA GLY A 528 16.81 -35.17 -7.21
C GLY A 528 15.78 -34.34 -6.42
N ILE A 529 15.72 -33.04 -6.75
CA ILE A 529 14.69 -32.13 -6.28
C ILE A 529 13.74 -31.91 -7.46
N TYR A 530 12.50 -32.30 -7.27
CA TYR A 530 11.45 -32.19 -8.27
C TYR A 530 10.40 -31.18 -7.86
N ASN A 531 9.88 -30.43 -8.81
CA ASN A 531 8.75 -29.51 -8.57
C ASN A 531 7.49 -30.11 -9.22
N ALA A 532 6.79 -30.96 -8.45
CA ALA A 532 5.53 -31.51 -8.89
C ALA A 532 4.44 -30.44 -8.93
N SER A 533 3.61 -30.46 -9.97
CA SER A 533 2.53 -29.48 -10.11
C SER A 533 1.23 -30.11 -10.58
N LEU A 534 0.12 -29.52 -10.20
CA LEU A 534 -1.22 -29.87 -10.63
C LEU A 534 -1.85 -28.67 -11.34
N THR A 535 -2.16 -28.83 -12.61
CA THR A 535 -3.01 -27.93 -13.38
C THR A 535 -4.43 -28.49 -13.42
N VAL A 536 -5.41 -27.68 -13.12
CA VAL A 536 -6.84 -28.03 -13.19
C VAL A 536 -7.52 -27.08 -14.15
N THR A 537 -8.28 -27.65 -15.10
CA THR A 537 -9.00 -26.92 -16.16
C THR A 537 -10.48 -27.20 -16.05
N ASP A 538 -11.32 -26.16 -16.07
CA ASP A 538 -12.77 -26.26 -16.11
C ASP A 538 -13.31 -26.55 -17.53
N SER A 539 -14.61 -26.77 -17.64
CA SER A 539 -15.26 -27.06 -18.94
C SER A 539 -15.29 -25.86 -19.90
N HIS A 540 -15.00 -24.64 -19.42
CA HIS A 540 -14.91 -23.42 -20.22
C HIS A 540 -13.46 -23.05 -20.57
N GLY A 541 -12.49 -23.88 -20.17
CA GLY A 541 -11.07 -23.71 -20.50
C GLY A 541 -10.31 -22.77 -19.56
N LYS A 542 -10.86 -22.38 -18.41
CA LYS A 542 -10.09 -21.66 -17.40
C LYS A 542 -9.29 -22.61 -16.56
N GLU A 543 -8.02 -22.21 -16.35
CA GLU A 543 -7.04 -23.04 -15.65
C GLU A 543 -6.55 -22.37 -14.36
N ASN A 544 -6.20 -23.21 -13.39
CA ASN A 544 -5.45 -22.82 -12.21
C ASN A 544 -4.42 -23.90 -11.86
N ARG A 545 -3.32 -23.54 -11.21
CA ARG A 545 -2.18 -24.42 -10.94
C ARG A 545 -1.67 -24.24 -9.52
N ASP A 546 -1.22 -25.35 -8.92
CA ASP A 546 -0.50 -25.40 -7.65
C ASP A 546 0.76 -26.27 -7.80
N SER A 547 1.74 -26.14 -6.91
CA SER A 547 2.99 -26.89 -6.98
C SER A 547 3.52 -27.29 -5.61
N LEU A 548 4.23 -28.41 -5.56
CA LEU A 548 4.83 -28.99 -4.37
C LEU A 548 6.24 -29.51 -4.67
N LYS A 549 7.19 -29.19 -3.79
CA LYS A 549 8.57 -29.66 -3.90
C LYS A 549 8.69 -31.09 -3.35
N ILE A 550 9.27 -31.98 -4.12
CA ILE A 550 9.60 -33.37 -3.75
C ILE A 550 11.12 -33.54 -3.73
N ILE A 551 11.67 -34.09 -2.68
CA ILE A 551 13.09 -34.40 -2.51
C ILE A 551 13.23 -35.93 -2.46
N ALA A 552 13.71 -36.52 -3.54
CA ALA A 552 13.98 -37.94 -3.64
C ALA A 552 15.47 -38.23 -3.47
N GLY A 553 15.82 -39.28 -2.75
CA GLY A 553 17.21 -39.67 -2.50
C GLY A 553 17.80 -39.19 -1.17
N ASN A 554 16.96 -38.69 -0.29
CA ASN A 554 17.33 -38.36 1.08
C ASN A 554 16.23 -38.77 2.05
N GLU A 555 16.53 -39.65 2.98
CA GLU A 555 15.62 -40.01 4.06
C GLU A 555 15.81 -39.02 5.26
N ARG A 556 14.85 -38.89 6.10
CA ARG A 556 15.02 -38.08 7.31
C ARG A 556 15.88 -38.82 8.31
N PRO A 557 16.85 -38.17 8.96
CA PRO A 557 17.63 -38.82 9.99
C PRO A 557 16.76 -39.27 11.17
N THR A 558 17.15 -40.37 11.80
CA THR A 558 16.55 -40.88 13.03
C THR A 558 17.28 -40.29 14.22
N LEU A 559 16.60 -39.47 15.02
CA LEU A 559 17.18 -38.83 16.18
C LEU A 559 16.71 -39.52 17.48
N SER A 560 17.61 -39.69 18.44
CA SER A 560 17.34 -40.16 19.79
C SER A 560 17.84 -39.13 20.79
N LEU A 561 16.95 -38.65 21.65
CA LEU A 561 17.25 -37.74 22.75
C LEU A 561 16.92 -38.43 24.08
N LYS A 562 17.90 -38.53 24.96
CA LYS A 562 17.74 -39.10 26.30
C LYS A 562 18.20 -38.09 27.35
N LEU A 563 17.32 -37.77 28.29
CA LEU A 563 17.69 -37.01 29.47
C LEU A 563 18.49 -37.91 30.41
N THR A 564 19.65 -37.44 30.89
CA THR A 564 20.59 -38.26 31.72
C THR A 564 20.62 -37.86 33.19
N GLY A 565 19.67 -37.05 33.66
CA GLY A 565 19.49 -36.73 35.09
C GLY A 565 18.59 -37.73 35.82
N ASP A 566 18.91 -37.99 37.07
CA ASP A 566 18.11 -38.91 37.93
C ASP A 566 16.80 -38.28 38.46
N ASP A 567 16.60 -36.96 38.25
CA ASP A 567 15.42 -36.24 38.74
C ASP A 567 14.49 -35.88 37.54
N PRO A 568 13.20 -36.23 37.60
CA PRO A 568 12.21 -35.84 36.59
C PRO A 568 11.82 -34.36 36.68
N TYR A 569 12.33 -33.61 37.66
CA TYR A 569 12.11 -32.19 37.87
C TYR A 569 13.42 -31.41 37.66
N PHE A 570 13.33 -30.28 36.95
CA PHE A 570 14.46 -29.38 36.75
C PHE A 570 14.24 -28.15 37.63
N ASP A 571 15.26 -27.78 38.40
CA ASP A 571 15.35 -26.49 39.06
C ASP A 571 15.79 -25.43 38.01
N TRP A 572 15.30 -24.22 38.18
CA TRP A 572 15.57 -23.11 37.22
C TRP A 572 17.05 -22.77 37.06
N ASP A 573 17.90 -23.14 38.01
CA ASP A 573 19.34 -22.89 38.04
C ASP A 573 20.17 -24.16 37.75
N SER A 574 19.55 -25.24 37.31
CA SER A 574 20.26 -26.49 37.01
C SER A 574 20.44 -26.72 35.51
N ASP A 575 21.59 -27.26 35.15
CA ASP A 575 21.86 -27.63 33.73
C ASP A 575 21.00 -28.88 33.36
N ILE A 576 20.32 -28.79 32.22
CA ILE A 576 19.64 -29.94 31.62
C ILE A 576 20.71 -30.82 30.95
N ARG A 577 20.93 -32.03 31.55
CA ARG A 577 21.87 -33.02 30.97
C ARG A 577 21.15 -33.97 30.06
N TYR A 578 21.68 -34.15 28.87
CA TYR A 578 21.10 -35.04 27.86
C TYR A 578 22.17 -35.72 27.02
N GLU A 579 21.82 -36.85 26.44
CA GLU A 579 22.54 -37.53 25.39
C GLU A 579 21.68 -37.43 24.13
N VAL A 580 22.28 -37.00 23.02
CA VAL A 580 21.66 -36.97 21.72
C VAL A 580 22.47 -37.79 20.74
N SER A 581 21.81 -38.61 19.94
CA SER A 581 22.42 -39.36 18.83
C SER A 581 21.48 -39.33 17.65
N GLY A 582 22.06 -39.40 16.46
CA GLY A 582 21.32 -39.46 15.21
C GLY A 582 22.02 -40.38 14.21
N GLU A 583 21.21 -41.06 13.42
CA GLU A 583 21.68 -41.82 12.26
C GLU A 583 20.89 -41.37 11.03
N ASP A 584 21.60 -41.07 9.99
CA ASP A 584 21.09 -40.81 8.66
C ASP A 584 21.48 -41.98 7.77
N LYS A 585 20.55 -42.45 6.92
CA LYS A 585 20.77 -43.64 6.09
C LYS A 585 21.78 -43.35 4.97
N GLU A 586 21.78 -42.12 4.48
CA GLU A 586 22.65 -41.68 3.38
C GLU A 586 23.99 -41.11 3.92
N ASP A 587 23.95 -40.37 5.01
CA ASP A 587 25.11 -39.65 5.55
C ASP A 587 25.76 -40.34 6.77
N GLY A 588 25.15 -41.41 7.29
CA GLY A 588 25.68 -42.18 8.42
C GLY A 588 25.37 -41.57 9.79
N THR A 589 26.27 -41.83 10.77
CA THR A 589 26.08 -41.35 12.14
C THR A 589 26.28 -39.85 12.23
N LEU A 590 25.28 -39.13 12.70
CA LEU A 590 25.33 -37.68 12.90
C LEU A 590 26.17 -37.32 14.11
N THR A 591 26.96 -36.26 14.00
CA THR A 591 27.75 -35.71 15.10
C THR A 591 26.96 -34.67 15.88
N THR A 592 27.48 -34.29 17.05
CA THR A 592 26.87 -33.20 17.84
C THR A 592 26.91 -31.84 17.13
N ALA A 593 27.71 -31.68 16.09
CA ALA A 593 27.72 -30.48 15.24
C ALA A 593 26.55 -30.46 14.25
N ASP A 594 25.96 -31.62 13.96
CA ASP A 594 24.87 -31.79 13.00
C ASP A 594 23.47 -31.75 13.67
N ILE A 595 23.46 -31.74 15.03
CA ILE A 595 22.22 -31.83 15.82
C ILE A 595 22.10 -30.63 16.75
N GLU A 596 21.08 -29.84 16.56
CA GLU A 596 20.70 -28.76 17.49
C GLU A 596 19.62 -29.26 18.44
N VAL A 597 19.82 -29.03 19.75
CA VAL A 597 18.83 -29.36 20.79
C VAL A 597 18.33 -28.06 21.43
N VAL A 598 17.03 -27.80 21.29
CA VAL A 598 16.38 -26.61 21.87
C VAL A 598 15.44 -27.03 22.98
N ALA A 599 15.60 -26.46 24.18
CA ALA A 599 14.68 -26.64 25.31
C ALA A 599 13.82 -25.39 25.48
N GLU A 600 12.49 -25.54 25.49
CA GLU A 600 11.55 -24.44 25.68
C GLU A 600 10.66 -24.71 26.90
N TYR A 601 10.60 -23.75 27.83
CA TYR A 601 9.65 -23.77 28.92
C TYR A 601 8.27 -23.26 28.47
N ARG A 602 7.23 -24.10 28.65
CA ARG A 602 5.85 -23.73 28.34
C ARG A 602 4.99 -23.76 29.60
N PRO A 603 4.62 -22.60 30.14
CA PRO A 603 3.77 -22.53 31.36
C PRO A 603 2.33 -23.00 31.13
N ASP A 604 1.85 -22.96 29.86
CA ASP A 604 0.49 -23.38 29.50
C ASP A 604 0.49 -24.76 28.84
N ARG A 605 -0.04 -25.77 29.59
CA ARG A 605 -0.17 -27.16 29.12
C ARG A 605 -1.35 -27.37 28.17
N SER A 606 -2.20 -26.37 27.96
CA SER A 606 -3.40 -26.49 27.11
C SER A 606 -3.07 -26.39 25.59
N VAL A 607 -1.89 -25.91 25.23
CA VAL A 607 -1.45 -25.84 23.83
C VAL A 607 -0.68 -27.13 23.51
N PRO A 608 -1.12 -27.96 22.54
CA PRO A 608 -0.34 -29.11 22.08
C PRO A 608 1.05 -28.63 21.63
N PRO A 609 2.13 -29.43 21.80
CA PRO A 609 3.43 -29.08 21.26
C PRO A 609 3.21 -28.79 19.76
N GLY A 610 3.44 -27.53 19.37
CA GLY A 610 3.38 -27.14 17.98
C GLY A 610 4.33 -28.04 17.22
N LYS A 611 3.93 -28.55 16.06
CA LYS A 611 4.88 -29.14 15.12
C LYS A 611 5.97 -28.10 14.96
N ILE A 612 7.21 -28.44 15.29
CA ILE A 612 8.36 -27.64 14.89
C ILE A 612 8.23 -27.58 13.39
N ASN A 613 7.90 -26.39 12.87
CA ASN A 613 7.76 -26.18 11.43
C ASN A 613 9.21 -26.19 10.90
N THR A 614 9.69 -27.37 10.51
CA THR A 614 11.01 -27.53 9.89
C THR A 614 11.02 -27.00 8.45
N ASP A 615 9.90 -26.47 7.96
CA ASP A 615 9.81 -25.67 6.75
C ASP A 615 10.12 -24.20 7.07
N ALA A 616 11.36 -23.92 7.55
CA ALA A 616 11.95 -22.59 7.52
C ALA A 616 12.33 -22.20 6.07
N GLY A 617 11.38 -22.41 5.16
CA GLY A 617 11.38 -21.95 3.79
C GLY A 617 10.38 -20.78 3.66
N SER A 618 10.88 -19.55 3.90
CA SER A 618 10.34 -18.28 3.41
C SER A 618 8.87 -17.91 3.74
N THR A 619 8.58 -17.61 5.01
CA THR A 619 7.74 -16.47 5.37
C THR A 619 8.30 -15.77 6.61
N ALA A 620 9.59 -15.55 6.66
CA ALA A 620 10.19 -14.70 7.68
C ALA A 620 9.67 -13.28 7.45
N ASP A 621 9.01 -12.72 8.45
CA ASP A 621 8.65 -11.31 8.47
C ASP A 621 9.93 -10.50 8.17
N PRO A 622 10.01 -9.75 7.07
CA PRO A 622 11.23 -9.04 6.68
C PRO A 622 11.66 -8.01 7.74
N ARG A 623 10.79 -7.66 8.69
CA ARG A 623 11.13 -6.82 9.83
C ARG A 623 12.07 -7.52 10.82
N LEU A 624 12.12 -8.85 10.79
CA LEU A 624 12.86 -9.73 11.72
C LEU A 624 14.11 -10.35 11.06
N GLU A 625 14.37 -10.04 9.79
CA GLU A 625 15.46 -10.63 9.02
C GLU A 625 16.84 -10.44 9.70
N GLY A 626 17.51 -11.55 9.97
CA GLY A 626 18.81 -11.55 10.66
C GLY A 626 18.76 -11.42 12.19
N MET A 627 17.56 -11.38 12.80
CA MET A 627 17.41 -11.46 14.26
C MET A 627 17.29 -12.91 14.71
N ASN A 628 17.94 -13.23 15.82
CA ASN A 628 17.78 -14.52 16.46
C ASN A 628 16.42 -14.59 17.19
N LEU A 629 15.44 -15.19 16.53
CA LEU A 629 14.04 -15.26 17.01
C LEU A 629 13.86 -16.05 18.31
N LEU A 630 14.89 -16.77 18.73
CA LEU A 630 14.89 -17.53 20.00
C LEU A 630 15.13 -16.62 21.22
N LEU A 631 15.68 -15.43 21.01
CA LEU A 631 15.96 -14.49 22.10
C LEU A 631 14.66 -13.82 22.59
N PRO A 632 14.39 -13.84 23.92
CA PRO A 632 13.19 -13.21 24.49
C PRO A 632 13.04 -11.73 24.12
N GLY A 633 14.17 -11.04 23.92
CA GLY A 633 14.22 -9.64 23.53
C GLY A 633 13.53 -9.33 22.22
N VAL A 634 13.50 -10.26 21.25
CA VAL A 634 12.81 -10.05 19.95
C VAL A 634 11.30 -9.92 20.16
N LYS A 635 10.70 -10.78 20.98
CA LYS A 635 9.27 -10.69 21.33
C LYS A 635 8.95 -9.40 22.09
N LEU A 636 9.88 -8.92 22.92
CA LEU A 636 9.72 -7.66 23.65
C LEU A 636 9.80 -6.45 22.70
N ILE A 637 10.68 -6.48 21.70
CA ILE A 637 10.78 -5.49 20.64
C ILE A 637 9.45 -5.40 19.87
N GLU A 638 8.88 -6.54 19.49
CA GLU A 638 7.60 -6.62 18.78
C GLU A 638 6.44 -6.13 19.68
N LYS A 639 6.33 -6.64 20.89
CA LYS A 639 5.28 -6.28 21.87
C LYS A 639 5.23 -4.77 22.17
N ASN A 640 6.39 -4.11 22.17
CA ASN A 640 6.49 -2.68 22.41
C ASN A 640 6.49 -1.84 21.12
N HIS A 641 6.10 -2.44 19.99
CA HIS A 641 5.94 -1.79 18.68
C HIS A 641 7.20 -1.08 18.16
N CYS A 642 8.38 -1.52 18.57
CA CYS A 642 9.65 -0.88 18.19
C CYS A 642 9.93 -1.02 16.67
N PHE A 643 9.37 -2.04 16.01
CA PHE A 643 9.44 -2.22 14.55
C PHE A 643 8.69 -1.15 13.75
N ALA A 644 7.87 -0.32 14.40
CA ALA A 644 7.27 0.84 13.74
C ALA A 644 8.32 1.87 13.28
N CYS A 645 9.47 1.92 13.98
CA CYS A 645 10.54 2.87 13.71
C CYS A 645 11.88 2.22 13.38
N HIS A 646 12.09 0.96 13.74
CA HIS A 646 13.36 0.23 13.58
C HIS A 646 13.09 -1.09 12.84
N LEU A 647 13.77 -1.33 11.73
CA LEU A 647 13.75 -2.63 11.06
C LEU A 647 15.05 -3.38 11.39
N ALA A 648 15.09 -4.70 11.24
CA ALA A 648 16.25 -5.48 11.58
C ALA A 648 17.47 -5.12 10.73
N GLN A 649 17.36 -5.18 9.40
CA GLN A 649 18.47 -4.98 8.48
C GLN A 649 18.51 -3.61 7.81
N SER A 650 17.37 -2.96 7.63
CA SER A 650 17.28 -1.71 6.89
C SER A 650 16.86 -0.55 7.77
N LYS A 651 17.37 0.64 7.44
CA LYS A 651 17.00 1.88 8.13
C LYS A 651 15.57 2.28 7.79
N SER A 652 14.78 2.61 8.82
CA SER A 652 13.44 3.16 8.71
C SER A 652 13.42 4.59 9.29
N VAL A 653 12.52 4.92 10.19
CA VAL A 653 12.49 6.18 10.92
C VAL A 653 13.72 6.29 11.83
N GLY A 654 14.03 5.21 12.56
CA GLY A 654 15.25 5.04 13.34
C GLY A 654 16.34 4.25 12.58
N PRO A 655 17.51 4.04 13.18
CA PRO A 655 18.53 3.14 12.64
C PRO A 655 17.99 1.70 12.59
N SER A 656 18.52 0.89 11.67
CA SER A 656 18.29 -0.55 11.75
C SER A 656 18.95 -1.13 13.00
N TYR A 657 18.45 -2.25 13.49
CA TYR A 657 19.07 -2.94 14.61
C TYR A 657 20.49 -3.43 14.25
N MET A 658 20.73 -3.81 13.00
CA MET A 658 22.06 -4.14 12.50
C MET A 658 23.01 -2.93 12.58
N GLU A 659 22.57 -1.71 12.20
CA GLU A 659 23.40 -0.49 12.36
C GLU A 659 23.73 -0.22 13.84
N VAL A 660 22.80 -0.49 14.76
CA VAL A 660 23.02 -0.36 16.21
C VAL A 660 24.05 -1.39 16.67
N ALA A 661 23.88 -2.66 16.30
CA ALA A 661 24.78 -3.76 16.67
C ALA A 661 26.22 -3.55 16.13
N LEU A 662 26.34 -3.11 14.89
CA LEU A 662 27.65 -2.80 14.29
C LEU A 662 28.35 -1.61 14.95
N ARG A 663 27.60 -0.65 15.49
CA ARG A 663 28.17 0.54 16.14
C ARG A 663 28.56 0.31 17.59
N TYR A 664 27.79 -0.45 18.33
CA TYR A 664 27.99 -0.68 19.75
C TYR A 664 28.35 -2.14 20.01
N LYS A 665 29.63 -2.37 20.32
CA LYS A 665 30.06 -3.70 20.78
C LYS A 665 29.37 -4.06 22.10
N ASP A 666 29.21 -5.33 22.37
CA ASP A 666 28.62 -5.81 23.63
C ASP A 666 29.59 -5.61 24.80
N THR A 667 29.49 -4.47 25.44
CA THR A 667 30.22 -4.10 26.66
C THR A 667 29.25 -3.57 27.71
N ALA A 668 29.58 -3.69 28.98
CA ALA A 668 28.77 -3.17 30.07
C ALA A 668 28.44 -1.67 29.91
N GLU A 669 29.40 -0.90 29.40
CA GLU A 669 29.24 0.54 29.13
C GLU A 669 28.23 0.81 28.02
N ASN A 670 28.35 0.11 26.90
CA ASN A 670 27.42 0.26 25.78
C ASN A 670 26.02 -0.24 26.14
N ARG A 671 25.89 -1.32 26.88
CA ARG A 671 24.58 -1.80 27.37
C ARG A 671 23.93 -0.75 28.29
N SER A 672 24.66 -0.14 29.21
CA SER A 672 24.17 0.93 30.06
C SER A 672 23.73 2.15 29.26
N TYR A 673 24.53 2.55 28.26
CA TYR A 673 24.18 3.64 27.34
C TYR A 673 22.92 3.36 26.55
N LEU A 674 22.79 2.17 25.96
CA LEU A 674 21.61 1.79 25.17
C LEU A 674 20.35 1.69 26.03
N LEU A 675 20.47 1.18 27.28
CA LEU A 675 19.37 1.13 28.24
C LEU A 675 18.87 2.54 28.56
N GLU A 676 19.78 3.45 28.88
CA GLU A 676 19.43 4.85 29.14
C GLU A 676 18.82 5.53 27.91
N LYS A 677 19.34 5.22 26.71
CA LYS A 677 18.83 5.75 25.45
C LYS A 677 17.42 5.29 25.14
N ILE A 678 17.09 4.04 25.37
CA ILE A 678 15.75 3.52 25.19
C ILE A 678 14.78 4.13 26.22
N LYS A 679 15.20 4.24 27.47
CA LYS A 679 14.37 4.81 28.54
C LYS A 679 14.06 6.28 28.37
N LYS A 680 15.08 7.09 28.07
CA LYS A 680 14.99 8.56 27.98
C LYS A 680 14.70 9.07 26.57
N GLY A 681 14.92 8.24 25.56
CA GLY A 681 14.78 8.66 24.17
C GLY A 681 15.86 9.67 23.74
N GLY A 682 15.49 10.55 22.80
CA GLY A 682 16.35 11.63 22.32
C GLY A 682 17.07 11.28 21.01
N ASN A 683 17.83 12.24 20.48
CA ASN A 683 18.59 12.15 19.22
C ASN A 683 20.10 11.97 19.46
N GLY A 684 20.88 11.86 18.40
CA GLY A 684 22.36 11.89 18.48
C GLY A 684 23.06 10.93 17.51
N ALA A 685 23.49 9.77 17.96
CA ALA A 685 24.44 8.90 17.24
C ALA A 685 24.04 8.49 15.82
N PHE A 686 22.74 8.41 15.52
CA PHE A 686 22.20 7.98 14.22
C PHE A 686 21.38 9.06 13.49
N GLY A 687 21.44 10.31 13.94
CA GLY A 687 20.78 11.45 13.29
C GLY A 687 19.97 12.32 14.24
N HIS A 688 19.14 13.19 13.64
CA HIS A 688 18.42 14.23 14.37
C HIS A 688 16.98 13.85 14.73
N ILE A 689 16.46 12.72 14.22
CA ILE A 689 15.10 12.27 14.57
C ILE A 689 15.16 11.74 16.01
N PRO A 690 14.42 12.33 16.96
CA PRO A 690 14.44 11.88 18.33
C PRO A 690 13.69 10.55 18.46
N MET A 691 14.31 9.58 19.11
CA MET A 691 13.65 8.37 19.56
C MET A 691 12.69 8.75 20.72
N PRO A 692 11.41 8.35 20.71
CA PRO A 692 10.53 8.56 21.85
C PRO A 692 11.02 7.83 23.10
N ALA A 693 10.84 8.43 24.27
CA ALA A 693 11.18 7.81 25.55
C ALA A 693 10.29 6.58 25.83
N GLN A 694 10.90 5.48 26.26
CA GLN A 694 10.21 4.23 26.62
C GLN A 694 10.30 3.96 28.12
N ALA A 695 10.00 4.98 28.93
CA ALA A 695 10.14 4.93 30.39
C ALA A 695 9.28 3.86 31.09
N HIS A 696 8.21 3.39 30.42
CA HIS A 696 7.29 2.38 30.93
C HIS A 696 7.85 0.94 30.87
N ILE A 697 8.91 0.69 30.06
CA ILE A 697 9.51 -0.63 29.92
C ILE A 697 10.49 -0.84 31.09
N SER A 698 10.46 -2.01 31.75
CA SER A 698 11.39 -2.33 32.83
C SER A 698 12.84 -2.47 32.36
N ASP A 699 13.82 -2.20 33.22
CA ASP A 699 15.23 -2.31 32.88
C ASP A 699 15.63 -3.73 32.46
N GLN A 700 15.01 -4.75 33.05
CA GLN A 700 15.19 -6.14 32.68
C GLN A 700 14.74 -6.37 31.23
N HIS A 701 13.54 -5.97 30.87
CA HIS A 701 13.02 -6.13 29.51
C HIS A 701 13.86 -5.38 28.49
N ILE A 702 14.29 -4.16 28.82
CA ILE A 702 15.20 -3.41 27.93
C ILE A 702 16.54 -4.13 27.75
N SER A 703 17.10 -4.72 28.81
CA SER A 703 18.34 -5.50 28.74
C SER A 703 18.22 -6.72 27.84
N GLU A 704 17.08 -7.42 27.88
CA GLU A 704 16.78 -8.53 26.98
C GLU A 704 16.65 -8.05 25.53
N MET A 705 15.97 -6.91 25.28
CA MET A 705 15.90 -6.30 23.93
C MET A 705 17.28 -5.91 23.41
N ILE A 706 18.13 -5.33 24.23
CA ILE A 706 19.52 -4.98 23.88
C ILE A 706 20.31 -6.24 23.51
N THR A 707 20.14 -7.33 24.26
CA THR A 707 20.77 -8.60 23.94
C THR A 707 20.38 -9.08 22.54
N ALA A 708 19.10 -9.06 22.21
CA ALA A 708 18.61 -9.47 20.89
C ALA A 708 19.14 -8.56 19.74
N ILE A 709 19.33 -7.27 20.02
CA ILE A 709 19.88 -6.33 19.04
C ILE A 709 21.38 -6.58 18.82
N LEU A 710 22.15 -6.72 19.88
CA LEU A 710 23.62 -6.88 19.80
C LEU A 710 24.03 -8.25 19.25
N ASP A 711 23.19 -9.26 19.38
CA ASP A 711 23.40 -10.60 18.83
C ASP A 711 23.39 -10.63 17.28
N MET A 712 22.82 -9.63 16.63
CA MET A 712 22.70 -9.59 15.16
C MET A 712 24.03 -9.58 14.41
N THR A 713 25.11 -9.19 15.02
CA THR A 713 26.44 -9.17 14.35
C THR A 713 27.10 -10.54 14.30
N GLY A 714 26.59 -11.55 15.01
CA GLY A 714 27.18 -12.88 15.07
C GLY A 714 28.62 -12.89 15.63
N ASP A 715 29.03 -11.85 16.36
CA ASP A 715 30.38 -11.79 16.95
C ASP A 715 30.52 -12.87 18.04
N PRO A 716 31.43 -13.85 17.89
CA PRO A 716 31.62 -14.92 18.87
C PRO A 716 31.92 -14.42 20.31
N ALA A 717 32.34 -13.17 20.48
CA ALA A 717 32.50 -12.55 21.79
C ALA A 717 31.15 -12.31 22.52
N ASN A 718 30.00 -12.36 21.79
CA ASN A 718 28.69 -12.19 22.35
C ASN A 718 28.03 -13.50 22.79
N ILE A 719 28.62 -14.66 22.48
CA ILE A 719 28.05 -16.01 22.77
C ILE A 719 28.52 -16.53 24.16
N SER A 720 29.41 -15.86 24.84
CA SER A 720 29.87 -16.29 26.14
C SER A 720 29.36 -15.39 27.27
N ARG A 721 28.16 -15.70 27.76
CA ARG A 721 27.80 -15.64 29.21
C ARG A 721 26.38 -16.12 29.43
#